data_2e7a3075b05249078ae733f8114a97c5
#
_entry.id   2e7a3075b05249078ae733f8114a97c5
#
_cell.length_a   1.000
_cell.length_b   1.000
_cell.length_c   1.000
_cell.angle_alpha   90.00
_cell.angle_beta   90.00
_cell.angle_gamma   90.00
#
_symmetry.space_group_name_H-M   'P 1'
#
loop_
_entity.id
_entity.type
_entity.pdbx_description
1 polymer ?
#
loop_
_entity_poly.entity_id
_entity_poly.type
_entity_poly.pdbx_seq_one_letter_code
_entity_poly.pdbx_strand_id
1 'polypeptide(L)'
;MRQLAAALTPGWLGCRWESAADLPTGVDAAVGRPLPVRLGDASAGAGAGFPVVVPFVGAGHLAIDADARDPAVARWLRGVLLRALAALPDGALRVAAVDGATLGAVFGPFRAMVDAEAWPRPATDLPGFQQVLAEAEERIERAQAGASDPSVLLVCVAAPPEGAGRTEWSRLAAIAHAGPAAGVFLLLAGYPPPQHPGLEAAPRLENCTHLTAVGGGAFAVSDPPGPHRFGADGSGLPVPVRLAAGPPDDLVEAVCRRLAKSARVQASTDFAALMPAEIWQESSAQGLRTVVGREGRADCVLALDDATPHWLVGGRTGSGKTVFLLDVLYGLASRYSPDELGLYLLDFKEGVSFAEFTPTAVDPSWIPHARTVGIESDREYGLAVLRALSREMTRRATELKRAGVTKLADLRAGRPDVAMPRLLAVIDEFHVLFEGNDAVARQAVALLEELARKGRSYGIHLILASQTISGVEALFTKTESIFGQFPLRVALAGGGGILDELNDGADDLPIGAAVVNAAAGIPGANRVIRFPNADAGSVTAQRHLLWNARPPGDAPPAVFAGYAEQHPDQDPTFVRLTPDVRRRRALVGRAVDVGLPSAGFTLEATPGSHLAVLGTSPVGADILYAATAGLARQHAPDTARFLLAPLVAAADDAADATAAAITAAGHSCETVTAAQFRARLAELAQSGNAGSEPTGGTTYLVVFGADSASSLLAASDPTTYRSGRDDLRDVLANGPTHGLHLLGWWRTLSRFADDIGSTGGEIGCLVALNLPANDVGSLLGDYAADWRYRPNRALLIDRHENRRALIVPYVRPGTLDQGDDLA
;
A
#
# COMPACT_ATOMS: atom_id res chain seq x y z
N MET A 1 2.24 41.92 -48.91
CA MET A 1 1.28 41.28 -48.02
C MET A 1 1.50 39.79 -47.94
N ARG A 2 1.44 38.98 -49.03
CA ARG A 2 1.65 37.52 -48.97
C ARG A 2 2.98 37.09 -48.40
N GLN A 3 4.11 37.71 -48.79
CA GLN A 3 5.46 37.43 -48.24
C GLN A 3 5.54 37.77 -46.74
N LEU A 4 4.95 38.89 -46.32
CA LEU A 4 4.93 39.30 -44.93
C LEU A 4 4.11 38.32 -44.08
N ALA A 5 2.93 37.94 -44.56
CA ALA A 5 2.12 36.95 -43.89
C ALA A 5 2.84 35.59 -43.75
N ALA A 6 3.52 35.15 -44.82
CA ALA A 6 4.33 33.90 -44.76
C ALA A 6 5.49 34.00 -43.76
N ALA A 7 6.12 35.18 -43.61
CA ALA A 7 7.17 35.38 -42.59
C ALA A 7 6.62 35.39 -41.17
N LEU A 8 5.37 35.84 -40.95
CA LEU A 8 4.72 35.88 -39.66
C LEU A 8 4.11 34.52 -39.23
N THR A 9 3.90 33.60 -40.18
CA THR A 9 3.29 32.32 -39.96
C THR A 9 4.20 31.16 -40.46
N PRO A 10 5.34 30.90 -39.80
CA PRO A 10 6.22 29.80 -40.19
C PRO A 10 5.61 28.44 -39.86
N GLY A 11 6.09 27.38 -40.48
CA GLY A 11 5.74 25.97 -40.17
C GLY A 11 4.21 25.72 -40.16
N TRP A 12 3.73 25.16 -39.09
CA TRP A 12 2.31 24.83 -38.88
C TRP A 12 1.37 26.03 -38.97
N LEU A 13 1.83 27.22 -38.58
CA LEU A 13 1.01 28.42 -38.56
C LEU A 13 0.57 28.87 -39.97
N GLY A 14 1.38 28.58 -41.00
CA GLY A 14 1.12 29.05 -42.37
C GLY A 14 1.10 27.95 -43.41
N CYS A 15 1.38 26.69 -43.09
CA CYS A 15 1.43 25.61 -44.08
C CYS A 15 0.08 25.37 -44.79
N ARG A 16 0.16 24.78 -45.97
CA ARG A 16 -1.00 24.20 -46.63
C ARG A 16 -1.30 22.83 -46.02
N TRP A 17 -2.57 22.48 -45.91
CA TRP A 17 -2.98 21.23 -45.24
C TRP A 17 -2.42 20.00 -45.97
N GLU A 18 -2.29 20.05 -47.30
CA GLU A 18 -1.76 18.95 -48.09
C GLU A 18 -0.26 18.64 -47.79
N SER A 19 0.47 19.61 -47.25
CA SER A 19 1.89 19.43 -46.88
C SER A 19 2.14 19.41 -45.36
N ALA A 20 1.09 19.40 -44.57
CA ALA A 20 1.20 19.52 -43.13
C ALA A 20 1.56 18.21 -42.41
N ALA A 21 1.24 17.05 -42.99
CA ALA A 21 1.39 15.75 -42.36
C ALA A 21 2.83 15.44 -41.92
N ASP A 22 3.84 15.87 -42.71
CA ASP A 22 5.25 15.60 -42.48
C ASP A 22 5.97 16.66 -41.63
N LEU A 23 5.27 17.73 -41.24
CA LEU A 23 5.87 18.77 -40.42
C LEU A 23 6.10 18.31 -38.98
N PRO A 24 7.26 18.66 -38.39
CA PRO A 24 7.49 18.42 -36.96
C PRO A 24 6.52 19.27 -36.11
N THR A 25 6.11 18.74 -34.97
CA THR A 25 5.27 19.47 -34.00
C THR A 25 6.13 20.10 -32.90
N GLY A 26 5.63 21.18 -32.27
CA GLY A 26 6.23 21.75 -31.07
C GLY A 26 7.45 22.68 -31.30
N VAL A 27 7.74 23.04 -32.53
CA VAL A 27 8.98 23.78 -32.89
C VAL A 27 8.75 25.19 -33.42
N ASP A 28 7.50 25.54 -33.75
CA ASP A 28 7.24 26.79 -34.50
C ASP A 28 6.92 27.99 -33.59
N ALA A 29 6.60 27.74 -32.30
CA ALA A 29 6.22 28.79 -31.37
C ALA A 29 6.76 28.50 -29.96
N ALA A 30 6.89 29.54 -29.15
CA ALA A 30 7.28 29.46 -27.75
C ALA A 30 6.17 30.02 -26.85
N VAL A 31 5.99 29.42 -25.68
CA VAL A 31 5.07 29.94 -24.64
C VAL A 31 5.51 31.35 -24.23
N GLY A 32 4.53 32.26 -24.07
CA GLY A 32 4.79 33.66 -23.70
C GLY A 32 5.06 34.60 -24.89
N ARG A 33 5.10 34.09 -26.13
CA ARG A 33 5.11 34.92 -27.34
C ARG A 33 3.75 34.83 -28.04
N PRO A 34 3.24 35.98 -28.63
CA PRO A 34 2.01 35.98 -29.39
C PRO A 34 2.05 34.95 -30.53
N LEU A 35 1.09 34.07 -30.59
CA LEU A 35 0.89 33.12 -31.68
C LEU A 35 0.07 33.81 -32.78
N PRO A 36 0.61 34.07 -33.98
CA PRO A 36 -0.17 34.60 -35.08
C PRO A 36 -1.10 33.51 -35.66
N VAL A 37 -2.33 33.89 -35.95
CA VAL A 37 -3.29 33.00 -36.62
C VAL A 37 -3.80 33.63 -37.92
N ARG A 38 -3.88 32.81 -38.97
CA ARG A 38 -4.53 33.18 -40.22
C ARG A 38 -6.02 33.01 -40.13
N LEU A 39 -6.78 34.11 -40.21
CA LEU A 39 -8.23 34.09 -40.19
C LEU A 39 -8.82 33.63 -41.53
N GLY A 40 -8.21 34.09 -42.62
CA GLY A 40 -8.71 33.81 -43.96
C GLY A 40 -8.06 34.73 -45.00
N ASP A 41 -8.77 34.94 -46.12
CA ASP A 41 -8.30 35.80 -47.19
C ASP A 41 -9.27 36.97 -47.41
N ALA A 42 -8.73 38.19 -47.46
CA ALA A 42 -9.42 39.39 -47.82
C ALA A 42 -9.25 39.67 -49.33
N SER A 43 -10.29 40.17 -50.02
CA SER A 43 -10.24 40.53 -51.41
C SER A 43 -10.78 41.93 -51.62
N ALA A 44 -9.98 42.79 -52.14
CA ALA A 44 -10.39 44.12 -52.50
C ALA A 44 -10.65 44.17 -54.04
N GLY A 45 -11.90 43.92 -54.44
CA GLY A 45 -12.35 43.95 -55.87
C GLY A 45 -11.90 42.73 -56.69
N ALA A 46 -11.68 42.90 -57.98
CA ALA A 46 -11.28 41.82 -58.91
C ALA A 46 -9.77 41.38 -58.75
N GLY A 47 -9.09 41.86 -57.73
CA GLY A 47 -7.67 41.56 -57.48
C GLY A 47 -7.44 40.27 -56.74
N ALA A 48 -6.18 39.79 -56.71
CA ALA A 48 -5.78 38.65 -55.98
C ALA A 48 -5.94 38.89 -54.44
N GLY A 49 -6.65 38.04 -53.73
CA GLY A 49 -6.81 38.10 -52.28
C GLY A 49 -5.45 38.03 -51.53
N PHE A 50 -5.42 38.57 -50.31
CA PHE A 50 -4.28 38.49 -49.39
C PHE A 50 -4.68 37.88 -48.05
N PRO A 51 -3.79 37.11 -47.40
CA PRO A 51 -4.06 36.49 -46.11
C PRO A 51 -4.14 37.53 -45.00
N VAL A 52 -5.14 37.38 -44.14
CA VAL A 52 -5.32 38.19 -42.92
C VAL A 52 -4.82 37.39 -41.71
N VAL A 53 -3.85 37.93 -41.03
CA VAL A 53 -3.19 37.33 -39.87
C VAL A 53 -3.33 38.26 -38.66
N VAL A 54 -3.74 37.71 -37.50
CA VAL A 54 -3.87 38.47 -36.28
C VAL A 54 -3.13 37.73 -35.12
N PRO A 55 -2.64 38.47 -34.14
CA PRO A 55 -2.11 37.83 -32.92
C PRO A 55 -3.23 37.21 -32.12
N PHE A 56 -3.00 36.01 -31.58
CA PHE A 56 -4.01 35.24 -30.82
C PHE A 56 -3.45 34.78 -29.46
N VAL A 57 -3.19 33.49 -29.27
CA VAL A 57 -2.66 32.97 -28.01
C VAL A 57 -1.41 33.72 -27.59
N GLY A 58 -1.35 34.20 -26.36
CA GLY A 58 -0.27 35.11 -25.90
C GLY A 58 -0.51 36.60 -26.17
N ALA A 59 -1.60 36.96 -26.85
CA ALA A 59 -1.97 38.37 -27.14
C ALA A 59 -3.42 38.71 -26.77
N GLY A 60 -4.38 37.83 -27.09
CA GLY A 60 -5.79 38.10 -26.84
C GLY A 60 -6.68 37.01 -27.36
N HIS A 61 -7.94 37.28 -27.53
CA HIS A 61 -9.02 36.37 -27.80
C HIS A 61 -9.50 36.48 -29.27
N LEU A 62 -10.25 35.44 -29.71
CA LEU A 62 -10.95 35.45 -30.99
C LEU A 62 -12.43 35.12 -30.78
N ALA A 63 -13.33 35.91 -31.35
CA ALA A 63 -14.74 35.67 -31.33
C ALA A 63 -15.37 35.82 -32.73
N ILE A 64 -16.26 34.92 -33.11
CA ILE A 64 -17.02 34.97 -34.37
C ILE A 64 -18.51 34.84 -34.06
N ASP A 65 -19.33 35.69 -34.62
CA ASP A 65 -20.79 35.72 -34.36
C ASP A 65 -21.59 34.57 -34.98
N ALA A 66 -21.01 33.81 -35.88
CA ALA A 66 -21.54 32.55 -36.37
C ALA A 66 -21.01 31.36 -35.58
N ASP A 67 -21.88 30.39 -35.26
CA ASP A 67 -21.46 29.18 -34.53
C ASP A 67 -21.11 28.00 -35.43
N ALA A 68 -20.67 26.92 -34.86
CA ALA A 68 -20.17 25.73 -35.57
C ALA A 68 -21.31 24.88 -36.22
N ARG A 69 -22.56 25.28 -36.14
CA ARG A 69 -23.60 24.74 -37.02
C ARG A 69 -23.32 25.10 -38.48
N ASP A 70 -22.63 26.23 -38.74
CA ASP A 70 -22.09 26.49 -40.06
C ASP A 70 -20.81 25.63 -40.29
N PRO A 71 -20.81 24.73 -41.30
CA PRO A 71 -19.65 23.87 -41.57
C PRO A 71 -18.37 24.62 -41.91
N ALA A 72 -18.43 25.85 -42.41
CA ALA A 72 -17.24 26.67 -42.69
C ALA A 72 -16.61 27.14 -41.35
N VAL A 73 -17.43 27.58 -40.41
CA VAL A 73 -17.01 27.98 -39.06
C VAL A 73 -16.41 26.80 -38.30
N ALA A 74 -17.10 25.63 -38.30
CA ALA A 74 -16.62 24.41 -37.66
C ALA A 74 -15.21 23.99 -38.18
N ARG A 75 -15.04 23.98 -39.50
CA ARG A 75 -13.74 23.65 -40.13
C ARG A 75 -12.68 24.69 -39.84
N TRP A 76 -13.02 25.96 -39.85
CA TRP A 76 -12.10 27.06 -39.53
C TRP A 76 -11.62 26.93 -38.07
N LEU A 77 -12.51 26.70 -37.12
CA LEU A 77 -12.20 26.53 -35.72
C LEU A 77 -11.24 25.35 -35.51
N ARG A 78 -11.51 24.19 -36.15
CA ARG A 78 -10.57 23.05 -36.16
C ARG A 78 -9.19 23.44 -36.69
N GLY A 79 -9.15 24.25 -37.72
CA GLY A 79 -7.89 24.73 -38.31
C GLY A 79 -7.08 25.61 -37.36
N VAL A 80 -7.74 26.55 -36.69
CA VAL A 80 -7.12 27.39 -35.65
C VAL A 80 -6.58 26.56 -34.52
N LEU A 81 -7.39 25.63 -34.02
CA LEU A 81 -7.05 24.76 -32.91
C LEU A 81 -5.87 23.82 -33.25
N LEU A 82 -5.90 23.16 -34.42
CA LEU A 82 -4.83 22.26 -34.87
C LEU A 82 -3.50 22.98 -35.02
N ARG A 83 -3.54 24.21 -35.60
CA ARG A 83 -2.31 25.03 -35.76
C ARG A 83 -1.71 25.42 -34.43
N ALA A 84 -2.53 25.84 -33.48
CA ALA A 84 -2.06 26.19 -32.12
C ALA A 84 -1.44 25.00 -31.42
N LEU A 85 -2.10 23.82 -31.50
CA LEU A 85 -1.60 22.59 -30.93
C LEU A 85 -0.29 22.11 -31.52
N ALA A 86 -0.18 22.11 -32.82
CA ALA A 86 0.99 21.58 -33.53
C ALA A 86 2.19 22.53 -33.48
N ALA A 87 1.97 23.84 -33.36
CA ALA A 87 3.01 24.85 -33.32
C ALA A 87 3.64 24.99 -31.92
N LEU A 88 2.86 24.88 -30.87
CA LEU A 88 3.35 25.00 -29.49
C LEU A 88 4.04 23.70 -29.02
N PRO A 89 4.99 23.78 -28.07
CA PRO A 89 5.61 22.61 -27.47
C PRO A 89 4.58 21.66 -26.90
N ASP A 90 4.85 20.37 -26.95
CA ASP A 90 3.96 19.33 -26.43
C ASP A 90 3.53 19.60 -24.98
N GLY A 91 2.22 19.56 -24.72
CA GLY A 91 1.64 19.86 -23.42
C GLY A 91 1.65 21.33 -22.98
N ALA A 92 2.14 22.26 -23.82
CA ALA A 92 2.10 23.70 -23.52
C ALA A 92 0.69 24.29 -23.68
N LEU A 93 -0.20 23.64 -24.45
CA LEU A 93 -1.58 24.10 -24.67
C LEU A 93 -2.58 23.10 -24.06
N ARG A 94 -3.30 23.55 -23.05
CA ARG A 94 -4.51 22.87 -22.53
C ARG A 94 -5.75 23.43 -23.21
N VAL A 95 -6.69 22.58 -23.56
CA VAL A 95 -7.94 22.98 -24.21
C VAL A 95 -9.12 22.53 -23.38
N ALA A 96 -9.98 23.47 -23.00
CA ALA A 96 -11.29 23.21 -22.43
C ALA A 96 -12.34 23.51 -23.52
N ALA A 97 -12.94 22.46 -24.06
CA ALA A 97 -13.83 22.55 -25.22
C ALA A 97 -15.30 22.55 -24.82
N VAL A 98 -16.13 23.32 -25.54
CA VAL A 98 -17.60 23.40 -25.36
C VAL A 98 -18.30 23.31 -26.71
N ASP A 99 -19.29 22.42 -26.85
CA ASP A 99 -20.09 22.28 -28.06
C ASP A 99 -21.55 21.93 -27.70
N GLY A 100 -22.33 22.96 -27.42
CA GLY A 100 -23.74 22.82 -27.07
C GLY A 100 -24.70 22.54 -28.22
N ALA A 101 -24.20 22.64 -29.47
CA ALA A 101 -25.08 22.49 -30.65
C ALA A 101 -24.97 21.15 -31.35
N THR A 102 -23.75 20.53 -31.38
CA THR A 102 -23.52 19.28 -32.09
C THR A 102 -23.05 18.14 -31.18
N LEU A 103 -23.26 18.28 -29.87
CA LEU A 103 -22.93 17.25 -28.83
C LEU A 103 -21.46 16.78 -28.89
N GLY A 104 -20.56 17.74 -29.15
CA GLY A 104 -19.13 17.45 -29.21
C GLY A 104 -18.58 17.00 -30.58
N ALA A 105 -19.45 16.88 -31.60
CA ALA A 105 -19.05 16.38 -32.92
C ALA A 105 -18.00 17.29 -33.61
N VAL A 106 -17.97 18.59 -33.32
CA VAL A 106 -16.94 19.51 -33.86
C VAL A 106 -15.54 19.04 -33.42
N PHE A 107 -15.42 18.50 -32.21
CA PHE A 107 -14.14 18.05 -31.64
C PHE A 107 -13.86 16.54 -31.86
N GLY A 108 -14.75 15.82 -32.57
CA GLY A 108 -14.60 14.40 -32.88
C GLY A 108 -13.20 14.01 -33.42
N PRO A 109 -12.61 14.73 -34.40
CA PRO A 109 -11.27 14.44 -34.89
C PRO A 109 -10.13 14.60 -33.87
N PHE A 110 -10.38 15.30 -32.75
CA PHE A 110 -9.44 15.43 -31.64
C PHE A 110 -9.57 14.37 -30.56
N ARG A 111 -10.42 13.35 -30.76
CA ARG A 111 -10.72 12.30 -29.77
C ARG A 111 -9.45 11.65 -29.18
N ALA A 112 -8.39 11.48 -29.97
CA ALA A 112 -7.15 10.91 -29.48
C ALA A 112 -6.52 11.71 -28.31
N MET A 113 -6.74 13.02 -28.25
CA MET A 113 -6.28 13.88 -27.15
C MET A 113 -7.13 13.65 -25.89
N VAL A 114 -8.43 13.42 -26.04
CA VAL A 114 -9.34 13.07 -24.92
C VAL A 114 -9.04 11.66 -24.41
N ASP A 115 -8.86 10.69 -25.30
CA ASP A 115 -8.52 9.31 -24.95
C ASP A 115 -7.11 9.17 -24.32
N ALA A 116 -6.24 10.15 -24.53
CA ALA A 116 -4.94 10.26 -23.87
C ALA A 116 -4.97 11.12 -22.60
N GLU A 117 -6.17 11.57 -22.20
CA GLU A 117 -6.41 12.46 -21.04
C GLU A 117 -5.59 13.78 -21.08
N ALA A 118 -5.10 14.14 -22.26
CA ALA A 118 -4.47 15.43 -22.48
C ALA A 118 -5.48 16.60 -22.47
N TRP A 119 -6.75 16.29 -22.75
CA TRP A 119 -7.90 17.20 -22.70
C TRP A 119 -9.07 16.58 -21.96
N PRO A 120 -9.88 17.39 -21.24
CA PRO A 120 -11.18 16.94 -20.76
C PRO A 120 -12.13 16.65 -21.92
N ARG A 121 -13.17 15.86 -21.67
CA ARG A 121 -14.25 15.68 -22.65
C ARG A 121 -14.91 17.03 -22.93
N PRO A 122 -15.27 17.33 -24.21
CA PRO A 122 -16.00 18.55 -24.53
C PRO A 122 -17.32 18.65 -23.76
N ALA A 123 -17.56 19.76 -23.09
CA ALA A 123 -18.83 20.07 -22.45
C ALA A 123 -19.94 20.27 -23.51
N THR A 124 -21.11 19.68 -23.30
CA THR A 124 -22.20 19.70 -24.25
C THR A 124 -23.49 20.37 -23.72
N ASP A 125 -23.48 20.69 -22.42
CA ASP A 125 -24.60 21.26 -21.70
C ASP A 125 -24.22 22.50 -20.88
N LEU A 126 -25.21 23.15 -20.26
CA LEU A 126 -24.99 24.35 -19.46
C LEU A 126 -24.14 24.09 -18.20
N PRO A 127 -24.37 23.01 -17.40
CA PRO A 127 -23.52 22.72 -16.26
C PRO A 127 -22.05 22.50 -16.64
N GLY A 128 -21.77 21.75 -17.70
CA GLY A 128 -20.42 21.54 -18.19
C GLY A 128 -19.76 22.84 -18.68
N PHE A 129 -20.51 23.72 -19.32
CA PHE A 129 -20.02 25.03 -19.71
C PHE A 129 -19.65 25.89 -18.48
N GLN A 130 -20.50 25.88 -17.44
CA GLN A 130 -20.24 26.57 -16.19
C GLN A 130 -19.00 26.06 -15.49
N GLN A 131 -18.73 24.75 -15.57
CA GLN A 131 -17.51 24.14 -15.07
C GLN A 131 -16.26 24.60 -15.84
N VAL A 132 -16.33 24.68 -17.16
CA VAL A 132 -15.23 25.21 -17.99
C VAL A 132 -14.93 26.68 -17.63
N LEU A 133 -15.96 27.49 -17.40
CA LEU A 133 -15.75 28.87 -16.95
C LEU A 133 -15.13 28.94 -15.55
N ALA A 134 -15.55 28.06 -14.63
CA ALA A 134 -14.97 27.99 -13.29
C ALA A 134 -13.49 27.58 -13.30
N GLU A 135 -13.09 26.64 -14.17
CA GLU A 135 -11.66 26.26 -14.34
C GLU A 135 -10.81 27.48 -14.82
N ALA A 136 -11.37 28.25 -15.75
CA ALA A 136 -10.69 29.45 -16.25
C ALA A 136 -10.53 30.54 -15.17
N GLU A 137 -11.60 30.77 -14.38
CA GLU A 137 -11.62 31.74 -13.27
C GLU A 137 -10.63 31.31 -12.16
N GLU A 138 -10.65 30.05 -11.74
CA GLU A 138 -9.71 29.54 -10.73
C GLU A 138 -8.25 29.68 -11.18
N ARG A 139 -7.97 29.48 -12.46
CA ARG A 139 -6.62 29.70 -13.00
C ARG A 139 -6.21 31.17 -12.92
N ILE A 140 -7.12 32.09 -13.21
CA ILE A 140 -6.89 33.53 -13.10
C ILE A 140 -6.62 33.91 -11.64
N GLU A 141 -7.43 33.41 -10.70
CA GLU A 141 -7.25 33.64 -9.26
C GLU A 141 -5.88 33.13 -8.75
N ARG A 142 -5.48 31.92 -9.15
CA ARG A 142 -4.18 31.36 -8.82
C ARG A 142 -3.02 32.21 -9.36
N ALA A 143 -3.14 32.70 -10.58
CA ALA A 143 -2.13 33.56 -11.19
C ALA A 143 -2.04 34.93 -10.47
N GLN A 144 -3.16 35.50 -10.06
CA GLN A 144 -3.20 36.73 -9.25
C GLN A 144 -2.60 36.52 -7.84
N ALA A 145 -2.71 35.31 -7.29
CA ALA A 145 -2.08 34.91 -6.04
C ALA A 145 -0.57 34.61 -6.18
N GLY A 146 0.01 34.78 -7.38
CA GLY A 146 1.44 34.58 -7.63
C GLY A 146 1.84 33.16 -8.04
N ALA A 147 0.90 32.24 -8.25
CA ALA A 147 1.20 30.92 -8.76
C ALA A 147 1.49 31.00 -10.28
N SER A 148 2.60 30.38 -10.71
CA SER A 148 2.99 30.32 -12.14
C SER A 148 2.64 28.95 -12.71
N ASP A 149 1.89 28.93 -13.81
CA ASP A 149 1.64 27.73 -14.61
C ASP A 149 2.30 27.94 -15.99
N PRO A 150 3.25 27.11 -16.40
CA PRO A 150 3.94 27.26 -17.66
C PRO A 150 3.08 26.93 -18.89
N SER A 151 1.92 26.32 -18.71
CA SER A 151 1.00 26.00 -19.79
C SER A 151 0.06 27.18 -20.10
N VAL A 152 -0.62 27.12 -21.24
CA VAL A 152 -1.67 28.05 -21.65
C VAL A 152 -3.01 27.32 -21.64
N LEU A 153 -4.06 27.92 -21.10
CA LEU A 153 -5.43 27.42 -21.18
C LEU A 153 -6.19 28.10 -22.33
N LEU A 154 -6.67 27.31 -23.28
CA LEU A 154 -7.54 27.78 -24.33
C LEU A 154 -8.97 27.26 -24.08
N VAL A 155 -9.89 28.15 -23.74
CA VAL A 155 -11.32 27.87 -23.71
C VAL A 155 -11.85 27.99 -25.15
N CYS A 156 -12.28 26.87 -25.73
CA CYS A 156 -12.73 26.77 -27.11
C CYS A 156 -14.23 26.43 -27.15
N VAL A 157 -15.05 27.42 -27.47
CA VAL A 157 -16.51 27.27 -27.58
C VAL A 157 -16.87 27.19 -29.08
N ALA A 158 -17.32 26.01 -29.54
CA ALA A 158 -17.79 25.78 -30.89
C ALA A 158 -19.23 26.28 -31.08
N ALA A 159 -20.06 26.09 -30.06
CA ALA A 159 -21.40 26.67 -29.96
C ALA A 159 -21.76 26.75 -28.48
N PRO A 160 -22.34 27.88 -28.00
CA PRO A 160 -22.84 27.96 -26.65
C PRO A 160 -24.00 26.96 -26.42
N PRO A 161 -24.08 26.31 -25.23
CA PRO A 161 -25.19 25.41 -24.94
C PRO A 161 -26.49 26.14 -24.76
N GLU A 162 -27.57 25.41 -24.96
CA GLU A 162 -28.95 25.93 -24.73
C GLU A 162 -29.09 26.36 -23.26
N GLY A 163 -29.68 27.53 -23.03
CA GLY A 163 -29.82 28.11 -21.69
C GLY A 163 -28.66 29.01 -21.25
N ALA A 164 -27.55 29.08 -21.98
CA ALA A 164 -26.49 30.04 -21.68
C ALA A 164 -27.05 31.47 -21.78
N GLY A 165 -26.86 32.27 -20.73
CA GLY A 165 -27.46 33.58 -20.59
C GLY A 165 -26.51 34.65 -20.05
N ARG A 166 -27.13 35.72 -19.50
CA ARG A 166 -26.40 36.88 -18.99
C ARG A 166 -25.26 36.53 -18.02
N THR A 167 -25.49 35.55 -17.15
CA THR A 167 -24.49 35.14 -16.15
C THR A 167 -23.23 34.62 -16.84
N GLU A 168 -23.37 33.69 -17.77
CA GLU A 168 -22.24 33.08 -18.49
C GLU A 168 -21.54 34.11 -19.37
N TRP A 169 -22.29 35.02 -20.05
CA TRP A 169 -21.71 36.08 -20.85
C TRP A 169 -20.91 37.09 -20.01
N SER A 170 -21.37 37.40 -18.80
CA SER A 170 -20.65 38.28 -17.88
C SER A 170 -19.35 37.62 -17.36
N ARG A 171 -19.37 36.31 -17.09
CA ARG A 171 -18.18 35.54 -16.72
C ARG A 171 -17.18 35.49 -17.88
N LEU A 172 -17.63 35.22 -19.10
CA LEU A 172 -16.75 35.29 -20.28
C LEU A 172 -16.11 36.67 -20.46
N ALA A 173 -16.86 37.75 -20.19
CA ALA A 173 -16.29 39.11 -20.27
C ALA A 173 -15.22 39.35 -19.18
N ALA A 174 -15.43 38.86 -17.98
CA ALA A 174 -14.46 38.92 -16.90
C ALA A 174 -13.17 38.11 -17.23
N ILE A 175 -13.35 36.90 -17.79
CA ILE A 175 -12.25 36.07 -18.28
C ILE A 175 -11.50 36.78 -19.44
N ALA A 176 -12.21 37.41 -20.37
CA ALA A 176 -11.60 38.16 -21.48
C ALA A 176 -10.78 39.37 -21.00
N HIS A 177 -11.19 39.99 -19.87
CA HIS A 177 -10.43 41.10 -19.28
C HIS A 177 -9.16 40.61 -18.60
N ALA A 178 -9.26 39.63 -17.68
CA ALA A 178 -8.14 39.22 -16.81
C ALA A 178 -7.30 38.03 -17.37
N GLY A 179 -7.86 37.27 -18.29
CA GLY A 179 -7.28 36.02 -18.79
C GLY A 179 -5.91 36.12 -19.45
N PRO A 180 -5.64 37.08 -20.33
CA PRO A 180 -4.35 37.14 -21.03
C PRO A 180 -3.15 37.22 -20.09
N ALA A 181 -3.26 37.93 -18.97
CA ALA A 181 -2.21 38.03 -17.95
C ALA A 181 -1.99 36.70 -17.19
N ALA A 182 -3.02 35.83 -17.15
CA ALA A 182 -2.98 34.54 -16.48
C ALA A 182 -2.75 33.35 -17.46
N GLY A 183 -2.47 33.64 -18.74
CA GLY A 183 -2.30 32.61 -19.76
C GLY A 183 -3.63 31.92 -20.16
N VAL A 184 -4.77 32.59 -20.00
CA VAL A 184 -6.10 32.11 -20.40
C VAL A 184 -6.58 32.85 -21.64
N PHE A 185 -6.92 32.08 -22.68
CA PHE A 185 -7.38 32.63 -23.96
C PHE A 185 -8.70 32.02 -24.37
N LEU A 186 -9.49 32.79 -25.17
CA LEU A 186 -10.79 32.38 -25.64
C LEU A 186 -10.80 32.25 -27.18
N LEU A 187 -11.39 31.19 -27.69
CA LEU A 187 -11.74 30.99 -29.08
C LEU A 187 -13.26 30.69 -29.13
N LEU A 188 -14.03 31.70 -29.47
CA LEU A 188 -15.49 31.62 -29.31
C LEU A 188 -16.21 31.67 -30.68
N ALA A 189 -16.99 30.68 -31.01
CA ALA A 189 -17.94 30.71 -32.09
C ALA A 189 -19.37 30.87 -31.51
N GLY A 190 -20.21 31.66 -32.19
CA GLY A 190 -21.53 32.04 -31.72
C GLY A 190 -21.53 33.19 -30.70
N TYR A 191 -20.50 34.03 -30.72
CA TYR A 191 -20.42 35.20 -29.84
C TYR A 191 -20.18 36.51 -30.64
N PRO A 192 -20.94 37.59 -30.44
CA PRO A 192 -22.10 37.64 -29.54
C PRO A 192 -23.28 36.75 -30.02
N PRO A 193 -24.09 36.23 -29.10
CA PRO A 193 -25.25 35.46 -29.49
C PRO A 193 -26.28 36.33 -30.22
N PRO A 194 -27.15 35.75 -31.04
CA PRO A 194 -28.21 36.50 -31.71
C PRO A 194 -29.05 37.32 -30.73
N GLN A 195 -29.27 38.59 -31.06
CA GLN A 195 -30.10 39.45 -30.22
C GLN A 195 -31.58 39.04 -30.34
N HIS A 196 -32.21 38.75 -29.21
CA HIS A 196 -33.67 38.59 -29.14
C HIS A 196 -34.32 39.84 -28.60
N PRO A 197 -35.49 40.24 -29.13
CA PRO A 197 -36.23 41.40 -28.65
C PRO A 197 -36.53 41.25 -27.13
N GLY A 198 -36.14 42.24 -26.33
CA GLY A 198 -36.35 42.25 -24.89
C GLY A 198 -35.23 41.69 -23.99
N LEU A 199 -34.14 41.16 -24.61
CA LEU A 199 -32.93 40.78 -23.86
C LEU A 199 -31.85 41.83 -24.02
N GLU A 200 -31.06 42.07 -22.94
CA GLU A 200 -29.89 42.94 -23.03
C GLU A 200 -28.84 42.31 -23.95
N ALA A 201 -28.11 43.15 -24.68
CA ALA A 201 -27.02 42.69 -25.54
C ALA A 201 -25.91 42.05 -24.70
N ALA A 202 -25.30 41.00 -25.22
CA ALA A 202 -24.12 40.40 -24.60
C ALA A 202 -22.98 41.45 -24.44
N PRO A 203 -22.23 41.42 -23.34
CA PRO A 203 -21.19 42.40 -23.11
C PRO A 203 -20.08 42.30 -24.20
N ARG A 204 -19.48 43.42 -24.52
CA ARG A 204 -18.33 43.43 -25.43
C ARG A 204 -17.14 42.78 -24.72
N LEU A 205 -16.45 41.86 -25.40
CA LEU A 205 -15.21 41.25 -24.88
C LEU A 205 -14.02 42.16 -25.08
N GLU A 206 -13.30 42.43 -24.01
CA GLU A 206 -11.99 43.11 -24.09
C GLU A 206 -10.90 42.20 -24.64
N ASN A 207 -9.81 42.74 -25.12
CA ASN A 207 -8.68 42.00 -25.66
C ASN A 207 -9.08 40.96 -26.73
N CYS A 208 -10.12 41.24 -27.53
CA CYS A 208 -10.74 40.29 -28.45
C CYS A 208 -10.78 40.85 -29.88
N THR A 209 -10.34 40.03 -30.83
CA THR A 209 -10.61 40.26 -32.25
C THR A 209 -11.94 39.66 -32.61
N HIS A 210 -12.92 40.47 -33.08
CA HIS A 210 -14.24 40.04 -33.44
C HIS A 210 -14.38 39.88 -34.97
N LEU A 211 -15.00 38.76 -35.36
CA LEU A 211 -15.40 38.49 -36.75
C LEU A 211 -16.93 38.58 -36.80
N THR A 212 -17.46 39.54 -37.57
CA THR A 212 -18.90 39.79 -37.69
C THR A 212 -19.38 39.49 -39.11
N ALA A 213 -20.38 38.65 -39.26
CA ALA A 213 -20.90 38.25 -40.55
C ALA A 213 -21.51 39.45 -41.33
N VAL A 214 -21.06 39.61 -42.57
CA VAL A 214 -21.53 40.68 -43.48
C VAL A 214 -22.32 40.13 -44.67
N GLY A 215 -22.59 38.83 -44.68
CA GLY A 215 -23.30 38.13 -45.74
C GLY A 215 -22.35 37.48 -46.77
N GLY A 216 -22.92 36.56 -47.59
CA GLY A 216 -22.14 35.87 -48.61
C GLY A 216 -20.95 35.00 -48.10
N GLY A 217 -20.99 34.55 -46.84
CA GLY A 217 -19.90 33.79 -46.23
C GLY A 217 -18.62 34.59 -45.93
N ALA A 218 -18.74 35.92 -45.80
CA ALA A 218 -17.67 36.82 -45.49
C ALA A 218 -17.90 37.54 -44.14
N PHE A 219 -16.83 37.95 -43.48
CA PHE A 219 -16.83 38.53 -42.13
C PHE A 219 -16.06 39.87 -42.12
N ALA A 220 -16.59 40.87 -41.46
CA ALA A 220 -15.85 42.06 -41.06
C ALA A 220 -14.94 41.70 -39.85
N VAL A 221 -13.75 42.22 -39.80
CA VAL A 221 -12.78 41.90 -38.73
C VAL A 221 -12.40 43.18 -37.98
N SER A 222 -12.59 43.19 -36.68
CA SER A 222 -12.19 44.30 -35.81
C SER A 222 -10.67 44.35 -35.65
N ASP A 223 -10.15 45.49 -35.16
CA ASP A 223 -8.76 45.59 -34.82
C ASP A 223 -8.37 44.54 -33.77
N PRO A 224 -7.19 43.91 -33.86
CA PRO A 224 -6.66 43.01 -32.87
C PRO A 224 -6.27 43.77 -31.58
N PRO A 225 -6.13 43.08 -30.43
CA PRO A 225 -5.73 43.66 -29.16
C PRO A 225 -4.30 44.22 -29.24
N GLY A 226 -4.03 45.24 -28.42
CA GLY A 226 -2.73 45.88 -28.30
C GLY A 226 -2.52 47.01 -29.31
N PRO A 227 -1.27 47.27 -29.71
CA PRO A 227 -0.91 48.41 -30.58
C PRO A 227 -1.21 48.16 -32.05
N HIS A 228 -1.57 46.95 -32.44
CA HIS A 228 -1.77 46.57 -33.82
C HIS A 228 -3.16 46.98 -34.32
N ARG A 229 -3.25 47.79 -35.36
CA ARG A 229 -4.50 48.23 -35.97
C ARG A 229 -4.44 48.03 -37.48
N PHE A 230 -5.58 47.72 -38.07
CA PHE A 230 -5.71 47.62 -39.52
C PHE A 230 -5.85 48.97 -40.19
N GLY A 231 -6.45 49.94 -39.51
CA GLY A 231 -6.60 51.30 -39.94
C GLY A 231 -6.33 52.31 -38.84
N ALA A 232 -6.04 53.57 -39.18
CA ALA A 232 -5.75 54.63 -38.22
C ALA A 232 -6.96 55.04 -37.36
N ASP A 233 -8.16 54.81 -37.89
CA ASP A 233 -9.45 55.22 -37.30
C ASP A 233 -10.03 54.20 -36.32
N GLY A 234 -9.41 53.00 -36.21
CA GLY A 234 -9.91 51.96 -35.33
C GLY A 234 -11.18 51.27 -35.82
N SER A 235 -11.55 51.40 -37.09
CA SER A 235 -12.73 50.79 -37.66
C SER A 235 -12.55 49.31 -38.02
N GLY A 236 -11.35 48.74 -37.81
CA GLY A 236 -11.01 47.38 -38.20
C GLY A 236 -10.54 47.26 -39.61
N LEU A 237 -10.58 46.08 -40.21
CA LEU A 237 -10.15 45.80 -41.56
C LEU A 237 -11.22 46.33 -42.54
N PRO A 238 -10.86 47.21 -43.50
CA PRO A 238 -11.85 47.85 -44.35
C PRO A 238 -12.43 46.94 -45.45
N VAL A 239 -12.01 45.71 -45.53
CA VAL A 239 -12.47 44.72 -46.52
C VAL A 239 -12.88 43.43 -45.83
N PRO A 240 -13.95 42.76 -46.28
CA PRO A 240 -14.40 41.52 -45.63
C PRO A 240 -13.45 40.37 -45.93
N VAL A 241 -13.44 39.44 -44.99
CA VAL A 241 -12.57 38.26 -44.98
C VAL A 241 -13.41 37.02 -45.20
N ARG A 242 -12.98 36.14 -46.07
CA ARG A 242 -13.50 34.77 -46.15
C ARG A 242 -12.63 33.87 -45.31
N LEU A 243 -13.25 33.03 -44.47
CA LEU A 243 -12.53 32.14 -43.57
C LEU A 243 -11.58 31.20 -44.32
N ALA A 244 -10.42 30.94 -43.73
CA ALA A 244 -9.46 29.96 -44.25
C ALA A 244 -10.10 28.58 -44.30
N ALA A 245 -9.78 27.77 -45.30
CA ALA A 245 -10.18 26.37 -45.34
C ALA A 245 -9.63 25.61 -44.15
N GLY A 246 -10.45 24.80 -43.51
CA GLY A 246 -10.00 23.95 -42.42
C GLY A 246 -9.24 22.69 -42.86
N PRO A 247 -8.62 21.97 -41.95
CA PRO A 247 -7.93 20.73 -42.26
C PRO A 247 -8.92 19.60 -42.61
N PRO A 248 -8.50 18.59 -43.38
CA PRO A 248 -9.20 17.29 -43.45
C PRO A 248 -9.23 16.62 -42.09
N ASP A 249 -10.29 15.86 -41.79
CA ASP A 249 -10.45 15.21 -40.46
C ASP A 249 -9.38 14.14 -40.19
N ASP A 250 -8.97 13.40 -41.23
CA ASP A 250 -7.91 12.39 -41.18
C ASP A 250 -6.54 12.99 -40.81
N LEU A 251 -6.23 14.22 -41.30
CA LEU A 251 -5.02 14.95 -40.88
C LEU A 251 -5.08 15.32 -39.37
N VAL A 252 -6.25 15.84 -38.93
CA VAL A 252 -6.42 16.18 -37.51
C VAL A 252 -6.20 14.95 -36.65
N GLU A 253 -6.86 13.82 -36.99
CA GLU A 253 -6.70 12.56 -36.28
C GLU A 253 -5.25 12.05 -36.24
N ALA A 254 -4.53 12.12 -37.37
CA ALA A 254 -3.15 11.67 -37.47
C ALA A 254 -2.21 12.49 -36.56
N VAL A 255 -2.37 13.81 -36.59
CA VAL A 255 -1.59 14.72 -35.72
C VAL A 255 -1.92 14.52 -34.26
N CYS A 256 -3.21 14.44 -33.93
CA CYS A 256 -3.67 14.22 -32.54
C CYS A 256 -3.19 12.86 -31.99
N ARG A 257 -3.17 11.79 -32.78
CA ARG A 257 -2.58 10.49 -32.37
C ARG A 257 -1.09 10.60 -32.07
N ARG A 258 -0.35 11.40 -32.85
CA ARG A 258 1.07 11.63 -32.61
C ARG A 258 1.31 12.42 -31.31
N LEU A 259 0.58 13.52 -31.09
CA LEU A 259 0.64 14.35 -29.88
C LEU A 259 0.15 13.59 -28.64
N ALA A 260 -0.91 12.78 -28.77
CA ALA A 260 -1.42 11.92 -27.73
C ALA A 260 -0.39 10.87 -27.26
N LYS A 261 0.38 10.31 -28.20
CA LYS A 261 1.49 9.39 -27.87
C LYS A 261 2.57 10.11 -27.04
N SER A 262 2.96 11.33 -27.46
CA SER A 262 3.91 12.16 -26.73
C SER A 262 3.36 12.54 -25.34
N ALA A 263 2.09 12.91 -25.23
CA ALA A 263 1.42 13.23 -23.97
C ALA A 263 1.39 12.03 -23.01
N ARG A 264 1.10 10.82 -23.50
CA ARG A 264 1.17 9.58 -22.71
C ARG A 264 2.57 9.29 -22.20
N VAL A 265 3.60 9.46 -23.03
CA VAL A 265 5.01 9.28 -22.61
C VAL A 265 5.41 10.34 -21.58
N GLN A 266 4.95 11.59 -21.71
CA GLN A 266 5.20 12.64 -20.72
C GLN A 266 4.37 12.50 -19.43
N ALA A 267 3.20 11.87 -19.50
CA ALA A 267 2.37 11.58 -18.34
C ALA A 267 2.79 10.29 -17.61
N SER A 268 3.53 9.39 -18.26
CA SER A 268 4.15 8.24 -17.59
C SER A 268 5.34 8.74 -16.77
N THR A 269 5.16 8.86 -15.49
CA THR A 269 6.28 9.06 -14.56
C THR A 269 7.07 7.75 -14.51
N ASP A 270 8.37 7.79 -14.74
CA ASP A 270 9.25 6.65 -14.53
C ASP A 270 9.47 6.48 -13.02
N PHE A 271 9.47 5.24 -12.54
CA PHE A 271 9.80 4.92 -11.14
C PHE A 271 11.14 5.52 -10.71
N ALA A 272 12.16 5.43 -11.57
CA ALA A 272 13.48 6.00 -11.32
C ALA A 272 13.45 7.54 -11.14
N ALA A 273 12.51 8.23 -11.78
CA ALA A 273 12.35 9.68 -11.63
C ALA A 273 11.79 10.12 -10.27
N LEU A 274 11.20 9.21 -9.48
CA LEU A 274 10.76 9.49 -8.11
C LEU A 274 11.93 9.43 -7.12
N MET A 275 13.01 8.74 -7.46
CA MET A 275 14.15 8.52 -6.58
C MET A 275 15.04 9.77 -6.53
N PRO A 276 15.68 10.04 -5.38
CA PRO A 276 16.67 11.12 -5.29
C PRO A 276 17.93 10.78 -6.11
N ALA A 277 18.64 11.78 -6.57
CA ALA A 277 19.91 11.61 -7.32
C ALA A 277 20.98 10.92 -6.46
N GLU A 278 21.00 11.20 -5.16
CA GLU A 278 21.89 10.58 -4.18
C GLU A 278 21.04 10.03 -3.01
N ILE A 279 21.35 8.81 -2.59
CA ILE A 279 20.62 8.17 -1.47
C ILE A 279 21.08 8.74 -0.12
N TRP A 280 20.15 8.73 0.87
CA TRP A 280 20.40 8.97 2.30
C TRP A 280 20.94 10.37 2.62
N GLN A 281 20.51 11.37 1.87
CA GLN A 281 20.90 12.76 2.10
C GLN A 281 19.91 13.54 2.98
N GLU A 282 18.71 13.01 3.24
CA GLU A 282 17.67 13.73 3.97
C GLU A 282 17.61 13.33 5.45
N SER A 283 17.32 14.30 6.33
CA SER A 283 17.08 14.05 7.76
C SER A 283 15.59 13.96 8.06
N SER A 284 15.20 12.96 8.83
CA SER A 284 13.82 12.74 9.28
C SER A 284 13.45 13.56 10.52
N ALA A 285 14.28 14.50 10.97
CA ALA A 285 14.06 15.26 12.20
C ALA A 285 12.69 15.97 12.22
N GLN A 286 12.29 16.60 11.12
CA GLN A 286 11.01 17.32 10.99
C GLN A 286 9.87 16.47 10.39
N GLY A 287 10.13 15.27 9.91
CA GLY A 287 9.17 14.39 9.25
C GLY A 287 9.82 13.58 8.13
N LEU A 288 9.01 12.80 7.45
CA LEU A 288 9.40 12.03 6.27
C LEU A 288 8.62 12.57 5.07
N ARG A 289 9.23 12.67 3.90
CA ARG A 289 8.57 13.07 2.66
C ARG A 289 9.10 12.29 1.48
N THR A 290 8.24 12.08 0.51
CA THR A 290 8.61 11.41 -0.75
C THR A 290 7.78 11.93 -1.90
N VAL A 291 8.34 11.88 -3.10
CA VAL A 291 7.59 12.09 -4.35
C VAL A 291 6.87 10.78 -4.67
N VAL A 292 5.57 10.83 -4.90
CA VAL A 292 4.75 9.64 -5.17
C VAL A 292 4.19 9.60 -6.60
N GLY A 293 4.40 10.65 -7.37
CA GLY A 293 3.86 10.78 -8.71
C GLY A 293 3.80 12.24 -9.13
N ARG A 294 2.94 12.54 -10.10
CA ARG A 294 2.77 13.89 -10.65
C ARG A 294 1.32 14.32 -10.72
N GLU A 295 1.08 15.58 -10.44
CA GLU A 295 -0.14 16.31 -10.73
C GLU A 295 0.14 17.17 -11.99
N GLY A 296 -0.32 16.73 -13.14
CA GLY A 296 0.12 17.33 -14.41
C GLY A 296 1.65 17.22 -14.60
N ARG A 297 2.36 18.35 -14.52
CA ARG A 297 3.82 18.40 -14.61
C ARG A 297 4.54 18.60 -13.28
N ALA A 298 3.82 18.91 -12.23
CA ALA A 298 4.37 19.12 -10.90
C ALA A 298 4.50 17.81 -10.13
N ASP A 299 5.63 17.62 -9.46
CA ASP A 299 5.82 16.49 -8.59
C ASP A 299 4.86 16.56 -7.39
N CYS A 300 4.18 15.45 -7.10
CA CYS A 300 3.36 15.32 -5.91
C CYS A 300 4.20 14.79 -4.76
N VAL A 301 4.47 15.66 -3.80
CA VAL A 301 5.20 15.31 -2.57
C VAL A 301 4.19 15.02 -1.47
N LEU A 302 4.28 13.85 -0.83
CA LEU A 302 3.53 13.50 0.36
C LEU A 302 4.46 13.44 1.58
N ALA A 303 3.91 13.79 2.75
CA ALA A 303 4.67 13.86 3.99
C ALA A 303 4.03 13.05 5.12
N LEU A 304 4.86 12.53 6.01
CA LEU A 304 4.52 11.99 7.33
C LEU A 304 5.14 12.94 8.36
N ASP A 305 4.37 13.91 8.81
CA ASP A 305 4.80 14.98 9.69
C ASP A 305 3.74 15.34 10.74
N ASP A 306 3.80 16.52 11.32
CA ASP A 306 2.81 16.98 12.31
C ASP A 306 1.43 17.27 11.70
N ALA A 307 1.34 17.61 10.41
CA ALA A 307 0.09 17.90 9.72
C ALA A 307 -0.58 16.62 9.17
N THR A 308 0.21 15.72 8.63
CA THR A 308 -0.25 14.45 8.05
C THR A 308 0.46 13.25 8.68
N PRO A 309 0.25 13.00 10.00
CA PRO A 309 1.02 12.01 10.75
C PRO A 309 0.76 10.57 10.32
N HIS A 310 -0.40 10.29 9.76
CA HIS A 310 -0.83 8.96 9.34
C HIS A 310 -1.61 9.04 8.03
N TRP A 311 -1.56 7.99 7.22
CA TRP A 311 -2.24 7.92 5.93
C TRP A 311 -3.23 6.77 5.84
N LEU A 312 -4.35 7.00 5.16
CA LEU A 312 -5.23 5.95 4.64
C LEU A 312 -5.01 5.79 3.13
N VAL A 313 -4.89 4.55 2.68
CA VAL A 313 -4.77 4.21 1.26
C VAL A 313 -5.90 3.25 0.89
N GLY A 314 -6.75 3.65 -0.05
CA GLY A 314 -7.88 2.85 -0.54
C GLY A 314 -7.72 2.48 -1.99
N GLY A 315 -8.18 1.27 -2.37
CA GLY A 315 -8.19 0.84 -3.75
C GLY A 315 -8.68 -0.59 -3.91
N ARG A 316 -9.53 -0.84 -4.92
CA ARG A 316 -9.98 -2.20 -5.23
C ARG A 316 -8.82 -3.09 -5.69
N THR A 317 -9.03 -4.40 -5.73
CA THR A 317 -8.07 -5.35 -6.30
C THR A 317 -7.72 -4.95 -7.74
N GLY A 318 -6.42 -4.91 -8.04
CA GLY A 318 -5.92 -4.50 -9.37
C GLY A 318 -5.90 -2.99 -9.62
N SER A 319 -6.19 -2.13 -8.64
CA SER A 319 -6.10 -0.66 -8.78
C SER A 319 -4.67 -0.12 -8.81
N GLY A 320 -3.66 -0.93 -8.46
CA GLY A 320 -2.27 -0.51 -8.30
C GLY A 320 -1.88 -0.14 -6.86
N LYS A 321 -2.68 -0.51 -5.85
CA LYS A 321 -2.40 -0.20 -4.43
C LYS A 321 -1.01 -0.66 -4.00
N THR A 322 -0.62 -1.89 -4.29
CA THR A 322 0.71 -2.42 -3.98
C THR A 322 1.81 -1.64 -4.68
N VAL A 323 1.63 -1.31 -5.97
CA VAL A 323 2.59 -0.51 -6.75
C VAL A 323 2.77 0.87 -6.11
N PHE A 324 1.68 1.54 -5.74
CA PHE A 324 1.73 2.83 -5.05
C PHE A 324 2.48 2.73 -3.71
N LEU A 325 2.22 1.68 -2.92
CA LEU A 325 2.94 1.46 -1.66
C LEU A 325 4.44 1.21 -1.89
N LEU A 326 4.82 0.50 -2.95
CA LEU A 326 6.22 0.31 -3.33
C LEU A 326 6.88 1.64 -3.71
N ASP A 327 6.23 2.49 -4.52
CA ASP A 327 6.72 3.83 -4.87
C ASP A 327 6.99 4.66 -3.61
N VAL A 328 6.07 4.64 -2.64
CA VAL A 328 6.22 5.32 -1.36
C VAL A 328 7.40 4.77 -0.56
N LEU A 329 7.49 3.45 -0.40
CA LEU A 329 8.49 2.80 0.43
C LEU A 329 9.90 2.97 -0.13
N TYR A 330 10.10 2.76 -1.43
CA TYR A 330 11.39 2.98 -2.08
C TYR A 330 11.77 4.45 -2.10
N GLY A 331 10.80 5.32 -2.34
CA GLY A 331 11.01 6.76 -2.30
C GLY A 331 11.48 7.26 -0.93
N LEU A 332 10.90 6.75 0.17
CA LEU A 332 11.33 7.03 1.53
C LEU A 332 12.69 6.40 1.85
N ALA A 333 12.85 5.11 1.56
CA ALA A 333 14.09 4.38 1.85
C ALA A 333 15.30 4.91 1.08
N SER A 334 15.08 5.53 -0.07
CA SER A 334 16.15 6.15 -0.85
C SER A 334 16.58 7.51 -0.28
N ARG A 335 15.66 8.27 0.32
CA ARG A 335 15.94 9.60 0.89
C ARG A 335 16.57 9.54 2.27
N TYR A 336 16.09 8.62 3.11
CA TYR A 336 16.46 8.50 4.52
C TYR A 336 17.30 7.23 4.74
N SER A 337 18.34 7.32 5.56
CA SER A 337 19.13 6.14 5.92
C SER A 337 18.39 5.25 6.94
N PRO A 338 18.85 4.02 7.19
CA PRO A 338 18.29 3.15 8.25
C PRO A 338 18.37 3.76 9.67
N ASP A 339 19.27 4.71 9.91
CA ASP A 339 19.34 5.48 11.17
C ASP A 339 18.27 6.58 11.25
N GLU A 340 17.68 6.95 10.12
CA GLU A 340 16.62 7.94 9.99
C GLU A 340 15.22 7.33 9.89
N LEU A 341 15.10 6.12 9.30
CA LEU A 341 13.84 5.45 9.00
C LEU A 341 13.90 3.96 9.32
N GLY A 342 12.92 3.45 10.07
CA GLY A 342 12.68 2.02 10.28
C GLY A 342 11.29 1.62 9.81
N LEU A 343 11.20 0.50 9.09
CA LEU A 343 9.96 0.01 8.47
C LEU A 343 9.43 -1.24 9.19
N TYR A 344 8.13 -1.26 9.43
CA TYR A 344 7.34 -2.41 9.86
C TYR A 344 6.28 -2.68 8.79
N LEU A 345 6.39 -3.80 8.09
CA LEU A 345 5.59 -4.08 6.90
C LEU A 345 4.72 -5.32 7.17
N LEU A 346 3.40 -5.17 7.07
CA LEU A 346 2.42 -6.23 7.33
C LEU A 346 1.48 -6.38 6.13
N ASP A 347 1.36 -7.61 5.63
CA ASP A 347 0.37 -8.01 4.64
C ASP A 347 -0.48 -9.15 5.23
N PHE A 348 -1.81 -8.99 5.24
CA PHE A 348 -2.77 -9.96 5.75
C PHE A 348 -3.46 -10.78 4.65
N LYS A 349 -3.14 -10.51 3.39
CA LYS A 349 -3.73 -11.21 2.26
C LYS A 349 -2.73 -12.23 1.67
N GLU A 350 -3.24 -13.22 0.96
CA GLU A 350 -2.48 -14.12 0.09
C GLU A 350 -1.77 -13.37 -1.04
N GLY A 351 -0.95 -12.43 -0.68
CA GLY A 351 -0.24 -11.57 -1.59
C GLY A 351 1.18 -11.33 -1.11
N VAL A 352 2.10 -11.30 -2.03
CA VAL A 352 3.53 -11.11 -1.76
C VAL A 352 3.93 -9.64 -1.75
N SER A 353 3.03 -8.73 -1.35
CA SER A 353 3.23 -7.28 -1.46
C SER A 353 4.55 -6.80 -0.85
N PHE A 354 5.00 -7.41 0.23
CA PHE A 354 6.23 -7.04 0.91
C PHE A 354 7.32 -8.12 0.93
N ALA A 355 7.11 -9.27 0.29
CA ALA A 355 8.11 -10.33 0.17
C ALA A 355 9.39 -9.84 -0.52
N GLU A 356 9.25 -8.89 -1.44
CA GLU A 356 10.35 -8.25 -2.13
C GLU A 356 11.39 -7.58 -1.20
N PHE A 357 10.98 -7.15 -0.01
CA PHE A 357 11.89 -6.52 0.96
C PHE A 357 12.69 -7.53 1.80
N THR A 358 12.54 -8.82 1.53
CA THR A 358 13.14 -9.92 2.29
C THR A 358 14.13 -10.70 1.44
N PRO A 359 15.18 -11.29 2.04
CA PRO A 359 16.11 -12.16 1.31
C PRO A 359 15.39 -13.44 0.87
N THR A 360 15.76 -13.93 -0.31
CA THR A 360 15.30 -15.22 -0.87
C THR A 360 16.50 -16.14 -1.16
N ALA A 361 16.23 -17.40 -1.50
CA ALA A 361 17.28 -18.33 -1.91
C ALA A 361 17.98 -17.91 -3.22
N VAL A 362 17.30 -17.15 -4.09
CA VAL A 362 17.84 -16.69 -5.38
C VAL A 362 18.51 -15.33 -5.25
N ASP A 363 17.94 -14.44 -4.45
CA ASP A 363 18.45 -13.08 -4.22
C ASP A 363 18.56 -12.82 -2.71
N PRO A 364 19.76 -12.76 -2.15
CA PRO A 364 20.00 -12.55 -0.73
C PRO A 364 19.85 -11.09 -0.30
N SER A 365 19.49 -10.17 -1.20
CA SER A 365 19.32 -8.76 -0.89
C SER A 365 18.02 -8.49 -0.14
N TRP A 366 18.02 -7.46 0.70
CA TRP A 366 16.83 -6.93 1.39
C TRP A 366 16.94 -5.41 1.51
N ILE A 367 15.86 -4.76 1.94
CA ILE A 367 15.89 -3.33 2.21
C ILE A 367 16.38 -3.07 3.66
N PRO A 368 17.48 -2.33 3.88
CA PRO A 368 18.11 -2.18 5.22
C PRO A 368 17.21 -1.51 6.27
N HIS A 369 16.18 -0.79 5.83
CA HIS A 369 15.20 -0.11 6.69
C HIS A 369 14.20 -1.07 7.34
N ALA A 370 13.96 -2.24 6.73
CA ALA A 370 12.96 -3.19 7.22
C ALA A 370 13.41 -3.81 8.54
N ARG A 371 12.63 -3.59 9.60
CA ARG A 371 12.81 -4.20 10.91
C ARG A 371 12.06 -5.52 11.01
N THR A 372 10.85 -5.55 10.47
CA THR A 372 10.04 -6.76 10.42
C THR A 372 9.16 -6.74 9.17
N VAL A 373 8.95 -7.92 8.59
CA VAL A 373 8.08 -8.13 7.43
C VAL A 373 7.16 -9.30 7.73
N GLY A 374 5.86 -9.07 7.70
CA GLY A 374 4.83 -10.09 7.81
C GLY A 374 4.19 -10.36 6.46
N ILE A 375 4.22 -11.60 6.01
CA ILE A 375 3.66 -12.09 4.74
C ILE A 375 2.57 -13.09 5.08
N GLU A 376 1.35 -12.91 4.56
CA GLU A 376 0.17 -13.71 4.96
C GLU A 376 0.04 -13.80 6.49
N SER A 377 0.06 -12.64 7.12
CA SER A 377 0.22 -12.54 8.55
C SER A 377 -1.02 -13.00 9.32
N ASP A 378 -0.79 -13.67 10.44
CA ASP A 378 -1.84 -13.89 11.43
C ASP A 378 -2.23 -12.60 12.13
N ARG A 379 -3.48 -12.48 12.55
CA ARG A 379 -4.00 -11.37 13.36
C ARG A 379 -3.17 -11.18 14.66
N GLU A 380 -2.75 -12.27 15.26
CA GLU A 380 -1.91 -12.29 16.46
C GLU A 380 -0.52 -11.72 16.20
N TYR A 381 0.03 -11.95 15.00
CA TYR A 381 1.29 -11.33 14.60
C TYR A 381 1.13 -9.82 14.42
N GLY A 382 0.04 -9.38 13.76
CA GLY A 382 -0.28 -7.96 13.66
C GLY A 382 -0.45 -7.31 15.04
N LEU A 383 -1.13 -7.97 15.96
CA LEU A 383 -1.26 -7.52 17.35
C LEU A 383 0.11 -7.45 18.04
N ALA A 384 1.00 -8.41 17.82
CA ALA A 384 2.36 -8.40 18.37
C ALA A 384 3.18 -7.21 17.86
N VAL A 385 3.05 -6.87 16.57
CA VAL A 385 3.69 -5.68 15.99
C VAL A 385 3.15 -4.39 16.61
N LEU A 386 1.82 -4.25 16.76
CA LEU A 386 1.24 -3.08 17.45
C LEU A 386 1.72 -2.97 18.90
N ARG A 387 1.84 -4.09 19.63
CA ARG A 387 2.41 -4.12 20.99
C ARG A 387 3.89 -3.72 20.98
N ALA A 388 4.66 -4.15 20.01
CA ALA A 388 6.08 -3.77 19.88
C ALA A 388 6.23 -2.26 19.65
N LEU A 389 5.40 -1.68 18.76
CA LEU A 389 5.38 -0.23 18.51
C LEU A 389 4.93 0.56 19.76
N SER A 390 3.94 0.07 20.53
CA SER A 390 3.51 0.71 21.78
C SER A 390 4.60 0.65 22.86
N ARG A 391 5.31 -0.49 23.00
CA ARG A 391 6.49 -0.59 23.88
C ARG A 391 7.59 0.39 23.48
N GLU A 392 7.87 0.49 22.18
CA GLU A 392 8.87 1.44 21.67
C GLU A 392 8.43 2.90 21.91
N MET A 393 7.15 3.21 21.73
CA MET A 393 6.59 4.52 22.06
C MET A 393 6.83 4.87 23.55
N THR A 394 6.59 3.93 24.45
CA THR A 394 6.84 4.09 25.90
C THR A 394 8.31 4.29 26.20
N ARG A 395 9.20 3.55 25.54
CA ARG A 395 10.67 3.74 25.66
C ARG A 395 11.07 5.16 25.23
N ARG A 396 10.57 5.60 24.06
CA ARG A 396 10.83 6.95 23.54
C ARG A 396 10.29 8.05 24.46
N ALA A 397 9.09 7.87 25.00
CA ALA A 397 8.52 8.81 25.98
C ALA A 397 9.43 9.00 27.20
N THR A 398 10.05 7.92 27.67
CA THR A 398 11.01 7.97 28.78
C THR A 398 12.28 8.73 28.40
N GLU A 399 12.83 8.50 27.21
CA GLU A 399 14.03 9.21 26.72
C GLU A 399 13.77 10.71 26.49
N LEU A 400 12.61 11.07 25.88
CA LEU A 400 12.24 12.46 25.69
C LEU A 400 12.08 13.18 27.04
N LYS A 401 11.44 12.52 28.02
CA LYS A 401 11.29 13.06 29.37
C LYS A 401 12.65 13.30 30.06
N ARG A 402 13.59 12.37 29.90
CA ARG A 402 14.96 12.52 30.41
C ARG A 402 15.68 13.71 29.76
N ALA A 403 15.43 13.94 28.48
CA ALA A 403 15.98 15.07 27.74
C ALA A 403 15.23 16.40 27.99
N GLY A 404 14.11 16.40 28.72
CA GLY A 404 13.32 17.58 29.00
C GLY A 404 12.53 18.12 27.82
N VAL A 405 12.27 17.28 26.80
CA VAL A 405 11.54 17.65 25.58
C VAL A 405 10.29 16.77 25.41
N THR A 406 9.37 17.21 24.55
CA THR A 406 8.09 16.54 24.33
C THR A 406 7.95 15.89 22.95
N LYS A 407 8.82 16.26 22.00
CA LYS A 407 8.79 15.76 20.62
C LYS A 407 10.16 15.24 20.18
N LEU A 408 10.12 14.26 19.27
CA LEU A 408 11.32 13.73 18.65
C LEU A 408 12.13 14.82 17.91
N ALA A 409 11.46 15.74 17.23
CA ALA A 409 12.11 16.84 16.53
C ALA A 409 12.98 17.70 17.46
N ASP A 410 12.46 18.02 18.65
CA ASP A 410 13.18 18.81 19.65
C ASP A 410 14.38 18.03 20.22
N LEU A 411 14.21 16.72 20.47
CA LEU A 411 15.30 15.85 20.91
C LEU A 411 16.45 15.85 19.91
N ARG A 412 16.14 15.65 18.63
CA ARG A 412 17.15 15.58 17.58
C ARG A 412 17.82 16.91 17.28
N ALA A 413 17.08 18.03 17.45
CA ALA A 413 17.66 19.36 17.34
C ALA A 413 18.70 19.64 18.46
N GLY A 414 18.43 19.16 19.69
CA GLY A 414 19.34 19.31 20.84
C GLY A 414 20.42 18.22 20.94
N ARG A 415 20.17 17.04 20.38
CA ARG A 415 21.01 15.84 20.47
C ARG A 415 21.07 15.11 19.11
N PRO A 416 21.76 15.65 18.11
CA PRO A 416 21.84 15.03 16.78
C PRO A 416 22.59 13.67 16.78
N ASP A 417 23.37 13.39 17.82
CA ASP A 417 24.07 12.13 18.06
C ASP A 417 23.16 10.97 18.46
N VAL A 418 21.91 11.24 18.85
CA VAL A 418 20.98 10.20 19.29
C VAL A 418 20.31 9.56 18.08
N ALA A 419 20.68 8.32 17.79
CA ALA A 419 20.02 7.50 16.78
C ALA A 419 18.61 7.12 17.26
N MET A 420 17.60 7.83 16.79
CA MET A 420 16.19 7.53 17.02
C MET A 420 15.43 7.73 15.71
N PRO A 421 15.45 6.72 14.82
CA PRO A 421 14.78 6.81 13.52
C PRO A 421 13.27 7.01 13.66
N ARG A 422 12.64 7.67 12.69
CA ARG A 422 11.18 7.58 12.59
C ARG A 422 10.79 6.16 12.21
N LEU A 423 9.71 5.66 12.79
CA LEU A 423 9.17 4.34 12.50
C LEU A 423 7.91 4.50 11.66
N LEU A 424 7.85 3.75 10.58
CA LEU A 424 6.68 3.68 9.73
C LEU A 424 6.16 2.24 9.71
N ALA A 425 4.93 2.05 10.18
CA ALA A 425 4.23 0.79 10.02
C ALA A 425 3.24 0.90 8.85
N VAL A 426 3.41 0.03 7.85
CA VAL A 426 2.50 -0.12 6.72
C VAL A 426 1.74 -1.42 6.89
N ILE A 427 0.43 -1.33 6.96
CA ILE A 427 -0.46 -2.47 7.20
C ILE A 427 -1.41 -2.58 6.01
N ASP A 428 -1.13 -3.52 5.12
CA ASP A 428 -2.02 -3.81 3.99
C ASP A 428 -3.13 -4.77 4.40
N GLU A 429 -4.33 -4.54 3.87
CA GLU A 429 -5.59 -5.20 4.25
C GLU A 429 -5.83 -5.18 5.77
N PHE A 430 -5.59 -4.02 6.39
CA PHE A 430 -5.63 -3.84 7.86
C PHE A 430 -6.95 -4.26 8.49
N HIS A 431 -8.05 -4.30 7.74
CA HIS A 431 -9.37 -4.71 8.23
C HIS A 431 -9.36 -6.14 8.79
N VAL A 432 -8.53 -7.03 8.22
CA VAL A 432 -8.40 -8.43 8.68
C VAL A 432 -7.96 -8.50 10.14
N LEU A 433 -7.11 -7.57 10.60
CA LEU A 433 -6.67 -7.51 11.99
C LEU A 433 -7.83 -7.35 12.99
N PHE A 434 -8.93 -6.74 12.54
CA PHE A 434 -10.11 -6.43 13.36
C PHE A 434 -11.30 -7.34 13.09
N GLU A 435 -11.16 -8.38 12.26
CA GLU A 435 -12.20 -9.36 12.02
C GLU A 435 -12.55 -10.09 13.31
N GLY A 436 -13.84 -10.34 13.50
CA GLY A 436 -14.36 -10.93 14.72
C GLY A 436 -14.43 -9.92 15.87
N ASN A 437 -15.19 -10.28 16.91
CA ASN A 437 -15.36 -9.45 18.11
C ASN A 437 -14.66 -10.11 19.32
N ASP A 438 -13.43 -10.55 19.11
CA ASP A 438 -12.62 -11.30 20.05
C ASP A 438 -11.63 -10.44 20.86
N ALA A 439 -10.85 -11.05 21.71
CA ALA A 439 -9.84 -10.35 22.53
C ALA A 439 -8.71 -9.76 21.67
N VAL A 440 -8.36 -10.42 20.55
CA VAL A 440 -7.32 -9.95 19.61
C VAL A 440 -7.78 -8.64 18.95
N ALA A 441 -9.00 -8.63 18.39
CA ALA A 441 -9.57 -7.44 17.76
C ALA A 441 -9.67 -6.27 18.75
N ARG A 442 -10.23 -6.50 19.95
CA ARG A 442 -10.37 -5.45 20.97
C ARG A 442 -9.03 -4.84 21.40
N GLN A 443 -8.00 -5.68 21.59
CA GLN A 443 -6.67 -5.20 21.94
C GLN A 443 -6.00 -4.46 20.77
N ALA A 444 -6.15 -4.97 19.55
CA ALA A 444 -5.62 -4.32 18.35
C ALA A 444 -6.23 -2.93 18.14
N VAL A 445 -7.56 -2.80 18.30
CA VAL A 445 -8.25 -1.48 18.24
C VAL A 445 -7.70 -0.52 19.28
N ALA A 446 -7.54 -0.94 20.54
CA ALA A 446 -7.04 -0.09 21.60
C ALA A 446 -5.61 0.40 21.33
N LEU A 447 -4.73 -0.49 20.86
CA LEU A 447 -3.35 -0.15 20.51
C LEU A 447 -3.26 0.74 19.27
N LEU A 448 -4.08 0.47 18.26
CA LEU A 448 -4.15 1.31 17.05
C LEU A 448 -4.60 2.73 17.42
N GLU A 449 -5.66 2.88 18.23
CA GLU A 449 -6.12 4.18 18.71
C GLU A 449 -5.04 4.91 19.50
N GLU A 450 -4.31 4.22 20.36
CA GLU A 450 -3.21 4.79 21.13
C GLU A 450 -2.07 5.28 20.22
N LEU A 451 -1.62 4.45 19.29
CA LEU A 451 -0.57 4.76 18.33
C LEU A 451 -0.96 5.91 17.40
N ALA A 452 -2.19 5.91 16.88
CA ALA A 452 -2.70 6.97 16.03
C ALA A 452 -2.71 8.34 16.76
N ARG A 453 -3.17 8.37 18.02
CA ARG A 453 -3.25 9.62 18.79
C ARG A 453 -1.91 10.13 19.29
N LYS A 454 -0.99 9.27 19.66
CA LYS A 454 0.25 9.66 20.38
C LYS A 454 1.50 9.49 19.50
N GLY A 455 1.50 8.57 18.54
CA GLY A 455 2.68 8.15 17.76
C GLY A 455 3.44 9.31 17.13
N ARG A 456 2.71 10.29 16.59
CA ARG A 456 3.25 11.51 15.97
C ARG A 456 4.38 12.16 16.78
N SER A 457 4.15 12.41 18.05
CA SER A 457 5.13 13.10 18.92
C SER A 457 6.39 12.28 19.15
N TYR A 458 6.29 10.95 19.01
CA TYR A 458 7.39 10.01 19.19
C TYR A 458 8.00 9.52 17.88
N GLY A 459 7.60 10.10 16.75
CA GLY A 459 8.09 9.71 15.42
C GLY A 459 7.64 8.32 15.00
N ILE A 460 6.41 7.91 15.37
CA ILE A 460 5.80 6.65 14.94
C ILE A 460 4.62 6.98 14.05
N HIS A 461 4.64 6.49 12.82
CA HIS A 461 3.69 6.76 11.76
C HIS A 461 3.03 5.48 11.26
N LEU A 462 1.81 5.60 10.76
CA LEU A 462 1.02 4.49 10.24
C LEU A 462 0.54 4.79 8.83
N ILE A 463 0.65 3.82 7.93
CA ILE A 463 -0.07 3.78 6.66
C ILE A 463 -0.98 2.55 6.73
N LEU A 464 -2.29 2.78 6.72
CA LEU A 464 -3.29 1.73 6.69
C LEU A 464 -3.85 1.63 5.27
N ALA A 465 -3.71 0.46 4.66
CA ALA A 465 -4.21 0.21 3.32
C ALA A 465 -5.31 -0.85 3.33
N SER A 466 -6.38 -0.63 2.56
CA SER A 466 -7.51 -1.57 2.46
C SER A 466 -8.33 -1.32 1.21
N GLN A 467 -9.13 -2.30 0.83
CA GLN A 467 -10.15 -2.14 -0.22
C GLN A 467 -11.40 -1.42 0.30
N THR A 468 -11.71 -1.57 1.58
CA THR A 468 -12.84 -0.93 2.25
C THR A 468 -12.55 -0.69 3.72
N ILE A 469 -13.13 0.39 4.27
CA ILE A 469 -13.13 0.66 5.72
C ILE A 469 -14.51 0.32 6.33
N SER A 470 -15.56 0.29 5.50
CA SER A 470 -16.92 -0.02 5.94
C SER A 470 -17.07 -1.51 6.26
N GLY A 471 -17.87 -1.82 7.27
CA GLY A 471 -18.21 -3.20 7.62
C GLY A 471 -17.32 -3.86 8.69
N VAL A 472 -16.33 -3.17 9.23
CA VAL A 472 -15.50 -3.70 10.33
C VAL A 472 -16.15 -3.39 11.68
N GLU A 473 -16.94 -4.35 12.21
CA GLU A 473 -17.76 -4.18 13.42
C GLU A 473 -16.96 -3.68 14.65
N ALA A 474 -15.74 -4.19 14.84
CA ALA A 474 -14.89 -3.79 15.96
C ALA A 474 -14.46 -2.32 15.94
N LEU A 475 -14.54 -1.66 14.78
CA LEU A 475 -14.18 -0.25 14.61
C LEU A 475 -15.36 0.71 14.71
N PHE A 476 -16.63 0.26 14.66
CA PHE A 476 -17.81 1.15 14.58
C PHE A 476 -17.86 2.23 15.65
N THR A 477 -17.54 1.89 16.90
CA THR A 477 -17.55 2.87 18.00
C THR A 477 -16.30 3.73 18.09
N LYS A 478 -15.26 3.44 17.29
CA LYS A 478 -13.94 4.07 17.31
C LYS A 478 -13.53 4.69 15.98
N THR A 479 -14.37 4.61 14.96
CA THR A 479 -14.07 5.08 13.59
C THR A 479 -13.59 6.52 13.61
N GLU A 480 -14.32 7.43 14.24
CA GLU A 480 -13.96 8.84 14.29
C GLU A 480 -12.68 9.10 15.11
N SER A 481 -12.52 8.44 16.27
CA SER A 481 -11.34 8.63 17.14
C SER A 481 -10.05 8.12 16.51
N ILE A 482 -10.13 7.09 15.66
CA ILE A 482 -8.99 6.50 14.95
C ILE A 482 -8.77 7.24 13.63
N PHE A 483 -9.74 7.19 12.70
CA PHE A 483 -9.55 7.71 11.34
C PHE A 483 -9.54 9.23 11.25
N GLY A 484 -10.02 9.95 12.27
CA GLY A 484 -9.77 11.37 12.43
C GLY A 484 -8.28 11.73 12.62
N GLN A 485 -7.42 10.75 12.97
CA GLN A 485 -5.97 10.92 13.03
C GLN A 485 -5.26 10.64 11.70
N PHE A 486 -6.01 10.33 10.64
CA PHE A 486 -5.52 10.05 9.28
C PHE A 486 -6.02 11.12 8.29
N PRO A 487 -5.50 12.35 8.38
CA PRO A 487 -5.94 13.45 7.52
C PRO A 487 -5.56 13.26 6.05
N LEU A 488 -4.44 12.58 5.76
CA LEU A 488 -4.05 12.26 4.39
C LEU A 488 -4.71 10.96 3.95
N ARG A 489 -5.49 11.05 2.88
CA ARG A 489 -6.20 9.93 2.25
C ARG A 489 -5.80 9.84 0.78
N VAL A 490 -5.41 8.65 0.34
CA VAL A 490 -5.03 8.37 -1.04
C VAL A 490 -5.98 7.31 -1.58
N ALA A 491 -6.93 7.73 -2.42
CA ALA A 491 -7.91 6.84 -3.03
C ALA A 491 -7.50 6.52 -4.47
N LEU A 492 -7.23 5.24 -4.73
CA LEU A 492 -7.02 4.69 -6.05
C LEU A 492 -8.37 4.26 -6.66
N ALA A 493 -8.35 3.76 -7.90
CA ALA A 493 -9.56 3.29 -8.58
C ALA A 493 -10.42 2.36 -7.70
N GLY A 494 -11.67 2.75 -7.47
CA GLY A 494 -12.61 2.04 -6.60
C GLY A 494 -12.28 2.11 -5.10
N GLY A 495 -11.39 3.01 -4.69
CA GLY A 495 -11.02 3.25 -3.29
C GLY A 495 -11.76 4.41 -2.63
N GLY A 496 -12.81 4.93 -3.23
CA GLY A 496 -13.57 6.09 -2.72
C GLY A 496 -14.12 5.93 -1.30
N GLY A 497 -14.36 4.71 -0.86
CA GLY A 497 -14.86 4.43 0.49
C GLY A 497 -13.96 4.89 1.65
N ILE A 498 -12.73 5.36 1.38
CA ILE A 498 -11.89 6.02 2.39
C ILE A 498 -12.06 7.53 2.42
N LEU A 499 -12.67 8.13 1.41
CA LEU A 499 -12.99 9.56 1.35
C LEU A 499 -14.26 9.88 2.16
N ASP A 500 -14.67 11.13 2.21
CA ASP A 500 -15.97 11.53 2.75
C ASP A 500 -17.10 10.94 1.89
N GLU A 501 -18.26 10.65 2.49
CA GLU A 501 -19.41 10.04 1.80
C GLU A 501 -19.91 10.87 0.60
N LEU A 502 -19.67 12.18 0.60
CA LEU A 502 -20.06 13.09 -0.48
C LEU A 502 -18.95 13.28 -1.52
N ASN A 503 -17.82 12.59 -1.38
CA ASN A 503 -16.66 12.74 -2.25
C ASN A 503 -16.55 11.55 -3.23
N ASP A 504 -17.05 11.74 -4.44
CA ASP A 504 -17.05 10.78 -5.55
C ASP A 504 -15.79 10.86 -6.45
N GLY A 505 -14.83 11.69 -6.08
CA GLY A 505 -13.64 11.98 -6.91
C GLY A 505 -12.76 10.77 -7.27
N ALA A 506 -12.96 9.60 -6.64
CA ALA A 506 -12.23 8.38 -6.94
C ALA A 506 -13.00 7.34 -7.78
N ASP A 507 -14.27 7.60 -8.15
CA ASP A 507 -15.13 6.60 -8.76
C ASP A 507 -14.70 6.21 -10.18
N ASP A 508 -14.31 7.20 -10.98
CA ASP A 508 -13.93 7.02 -12.39
C ASP A 508 -12.41 7.07 -12.63
N LEU A 509 -11.59 6.85 -11.61
CA LEU A 509 -10.15 6.90 -11.77
C LEU A 509 -9.62 5.75 -12.66
N PRO A 510 -8.73 6.05 -13.63
CA PRO A 510 -8.00 5.02 -14.35
C PRO A 510 -6.93 4.36 -13.46
N ILE A 511 -6.51 3.15 -13.82
CA ILE A 511 -5.36 2.49 -13.16
C ILE A 511 -4.10 3.35 -13.33
N GLY A 512 -3.32 3.49 -12.26
CA GLY A 512 -2.13 4.35 -12.22
C GLY A 512 -2.43 5.82 -11.89
N ALA A 513 -3.69 6.13 -11.53
CA ALA A 513 -4.08 7.42 -10.98
C ALA A 513 -4.62 7.26 -9.55
N ALA A 514 -4.50 8.32 -8.75
CA ALA A 514 -5.03 8.39 -7.41
C ALA A 514 -5.53 9.80 -7.08
N VAL A 515 -6.57 9.87 -6.27
CA VAL A 515 -6.94 11.10 -5.55
C VAL A 515 -6.12 11.18 -4.27
N VAL A 516 -5.39 12.25 -4.10
CA VAL A 516 -4.72 12.64 -2.86
C VAL A 516 -5.53 13.73 -2.19
N ASN A 517 -5.94 13.51 -0.94
CA ASN A 517 -6.71 14.46 -0.15
C ASN A 517 -6.10 14.60 1.25
N ALA A 518 -5.59 15.76 1.59
CA ALA A 518 -4.96 16.04 2.89
C ALA A 518 -5.93 16.64 3.92
N ALA A 519 -7.22 16.73 3.59
CA ALA A 519 -8.28 17.28 4.43
C ALA A 519 -9.29 16.21 4.87
N ALA A 520 -8.80 15.03 5.26
CA ALA A 520 -9.63 13.91 5.74
C ALA A 520 -10.73 13.45 4.75
N GLY A 521 -10.50 13.63 3.45
CA GLY A 521 -11.41 13.17 2.39
C GLY A 521 -12.52 14.16 2.00
N ILE A 522 -12.55 15.37 2.53
CA ILE A 522 -13.61 16.37 2.26
C ILE A 522 -13.63 16.73 0.76
N PRO A 523 -14.83 16.82 0.13
CA PRO A 523 -14.96 17.28 -1.25
C PRO A 523 -14.28 18.66 -1.47
N GLY A 524 -13.71 18.88 -2.66
CA GLY A 524 -13.02 20.13 -3.01
C GLY A 524 -11.54 20.21 -2.61
N ALA A 525 -11.04 19.31 -1.77
CA ALA A 525 -9.61 19.20 -1.44
C ALA A 525 -8.88 18.09 -2.22
N ASN A 526 -9.50 17.54 -3.25
CA ASN A 526 -8.95 16.47 -4.07
C ASN A 526 -7.88 17.00 -5.03
N ARG A 527 -6.78 16.28 -5.09
CA ARG A 527 -5.73 16.42 -6.10
C ARG A 527 -5.59 15.11 -6.84
N VAL A 528 -5.77 15.10 -8.15
CA VAL A 528 -5.61 13.89 -8.95
C VAL A 528 -4.17 13.79 -9.41
N ILE A 529 -3.52 12.69 -9.08
CA ILE A 529 -2.13 12.40 -9.44
C ILE A 529 -2.04 11.16 -10.32
N ARG A 530 -0.95 11.08 -11.07
CA ARG A 530 -0.50 9.84 -11.71
C ARG A 530 0.78 9.38 -11.04
N PHE A 531 0.82 8.10 -10.69
CA PHE A 531 1.99 7.45 -10.12
C PHE A 531 2.56 6.41 -11.12
N PRO A 532 3.88 6.15 -11.10
CA PRO A 532 4.51 5.22 -12.03
C PRO A 532 4.10 3.78 -11.75
N ASN A 533 4.33 2.92 -12.73
CA ASN A 533 4.33 1.48 -12.51
C ASN A 533 5.75 1.07 -12.08
N ALA A 534 5.92 0.70 -10.83
CA ALA A 534 7.17 0.14 -10.33
C ALA A 534 7.41 -1.23 -10.99
N ASP A 535 8.11 -1.27 -12.12
CA ASP A 535 8.44 -2.52 -12.78
C ASP A 535 9.49 -3.33 -11.98
N ALA A 536 9.43 -4.65 -12.08
CA ALA A 536 10.25 -5.55 -11.29
C ALA A 536 11.78 -5.31 -11.47
N GLY A 537 12.21 -4.89 -12.64
CA GLY A 537 13.62 -4.60 -12.92
C GLY A 537 14.11 -3.36 -12.20
N SER A 538 13.36 -2.26 -12.30
CA SER A 538 13.67 -0.98 -11.65
C SER A 538 13.66 -1.12 -10.12
N VAL A 539 12.69 -1.82 -9.60
CA VAL A 539 12.53 -2.11 -8.17
C VAL A 539 13.70 -2.94 -7.64
N THR A 540 14.07 -4.03 -8.34
CA THR A 540 15.24 -4.86 -7.98
C THR A 540 16.54 -4.06 -8.01
N ALA A 541 16.73 -3.22 -9.03
CA ALA A 541 17.92 -2.37 -9.12
C ALA A 541 18.02 -1.40 -7.92
N GLN A 542 16.90 -0.80 -7.52
CA GLN A 542 16.85 0.10 -6.37
C GLN A 542 17.09 -0.64 -5.05
N ARG A 543 16.53 -1.84 -4.88
CA ARG A 543 16.80 -2.70 -3.72
C ARG A 543 18.28 -3.03 -3.60
N HIS A 544 18.93 -3.45 -4.70
CA HIS A 544 20.35 -3.74 -4.72
C HIS A 544 21.20 -2.51 -4.39
N LEU A 545 20.83 -1.32 -4.88
CA LEU A 545 21.50 -0.08 -4.53
C LEU A 545 21.49 0.17 -3.01
N LEU A 546 20.31 0.09 -2.39
CA LEU A 546 20.14 0.29 -0.96
C LEU A 546 20.85 -0.80 -0.14
N TRP A 547 20.75 -2.05 -0.56
CA TRP A 547 21.41 -3.18 0.10
C TRP A 547 22.93 -3.08 0.06
N ASN A 548 23.51 -2.65 -1.05
CA ASN A 548 24.96 -2.45 -1.17
C ASN A 548 25.47 -1.29 -0.32
N ALA A 549 24.63 -0.30 -0.05
CA ALA A 549 24.97 0.86 0.78
C ALA A 549 24.77 0.61 2.30
N ARG A 550 24.22 -0.54 2.70
CA ARG A 550 23.95 -0.82 4.12
C ARG A 550 25.19 -0.83 4.98
N PRO A 551 25.10 -0.49 6.27
CA PRO A 551 26.20 -0.61 7.22
C PRO A 551 26.74 -2.05 7.29
N PRO A 552 28.05 -2.26 7.44
CA PRO A 552 28.61 -3.59 7.63
C PRO A 552 28.05 -4.27 8.89
N GLY A 553 27.61 -5.53 8.76
CA GLY A 553 27.06 -6.30 9.88
C GLY A 553 25.58 -6.08 10.13
N ASP A 554 24.88 -5.30 9.30
CA ASP A 554 23.43 -5.16 9.36
C ASP A 554 22.74 -6.51 9.11
N ALA A 555 21.76 -6.84 9.95
CA ALA A 555 21.04 -8.11 9.89
C ALA A 555 19.80 -8.00 9.00
N PRO A 556 19.39 -9.08 8.34
CA PRO A 556 18.13 -9.09 7.59
C PRO A 556 16.93 -8.84 8.52
N PRO A 557 15.81 -8.38 7.96
CA PRO A 557 14.59 -8.18 8.75
C PRO A 557 14.12 -9.49 9.39
N ALA A 558 13.39 -9.37 10.51
CA ALA A 558 12.63 -10.48 11.03
C ALA A 558 11.45 -10.75 10.10
N VAL A 559 11.43 -11.91 9.44
CA VAL A 559 10.38 -12.29 8.49
C VAL A 559 9.42 -13.27 9.14
N PHE A 560 8.14 -12.94 9.14
CA PHE A 560 7.04 -13.86 9.46
C PHE A 560 6.29 -14.18 8.17
N ALA A 561 6.38 -15.42 7.70
CA ALA A 561 5.56 -15.95 6.62
C ALA A 561 4.54 -16.93 7.23
N GLY A 562 3.25 -16.61 7.12
CA GLY A 562 2.17 -17.36 7.76
C GLY A 562 2.10 -18.82 7.31
N TYR A 563 2.48 -19.09 6.07
CA TYR A 563 2.51 -20.43 5.48
C TYR A 563 3.80 -21.22 5.79
N ALA A 564 4.86 -20.58 6.23
CA ALA A 564 6.17 -21.22 6.34
C ALA A 564 6.24 -22.19 7.52
N GLU A 565 6.73 -23.38 7.26
CA GLU A 565 7.10 -24.34 8.28
C GLU A 565 8.29 -23.86 9.11
N GLN A 566 8.41 -24.32 10.34
CA GLN A 566 9.55 -24.04 11.19
C GLN A 566 10.29 -25.34 11.52
N HIS A 567 11.57 -25.39 11.16
CA HIS A 567 12.43 -26.54 11.40
C HIS A 567 13.41 -26.23 12.53
N PRO A 568 13.63 -27.16 13.49
CA PRO A 568 14.50 -26.89 14.63
C PRO A 568 15.97 -26.60 14.22
N ASP A 569 16.47 -27.22 13.16
CA ASP A 569 17.82 -27.02 12.62
C ASP A 569 18.02 -25.62 11.97
N GLN A 570 16.95 -24.94 11.62
CA GLN A 570 16.98 -23.55 11.10
C GLN A 570 16.80 -22.50 12.21
N ASP A 571 16.47 -22.90 13.44
CA ASP A 571 16.37 -21.96 14.56
C ASP A 571 17.74 -21.72 15.19
N PRO A 572 18.28 -20.48 15.15
CA PRO A 572 19.58 -20.16 15.75
C PRO A 572 19.68 -20.47 17.24
N THR A 573 18.56 -20.46 17.97
CA THR A 573 18.53 -20.82 19.39
C THR A 573 18.71 -22.32 19.56
N PHE A 574 17.99 -23.11 18.75
CA PHE A 574 18.09 -24.57 18.79
C PHE A 574 19.50 -25.05 18.38
N VAL A 575 20.08 -24.46 17.34
CA VAL A 575 21.41 -24.81 16.82
C VAL A 575 22.51 -24.52 17.86
N ARG A 576 22.34 -23.45 18.65
CA ARG A 576 23.32 -23.02 19.68
C ARG A 576 23.11 -23.65 21.06
N LEU A 577 22.20 -24.62 21.20
CA LEU A 577 22.03 -25.34 22.47
C LEU A 577 23.34 -26.07 22.86
N THR A 578 23.75 -25.90 24.11
CA THR A 578 24.99 -26.49 24.67
C THR A 578 24.71 -27.09 26.05
N PRO A 579 25.54 -28.00 26.53
CA PRO A 579 25.42 -28.62 27.86
C PRO A 579 25.55 -27.67 29.06
N ASP A 580 26.09 -26.48 28.88
CA ASP A 580 26.39 -25.54 29.97
C ASP A 580 25.18 -24.77 30.49
N VAL A 581 23.94 -25.12 30.04
CA VAL A 581 22.75 -24.42 30.47
C VAL A 581 22.28 -24.86 31.86
N ARG A 582 21.99 -23.87 32.70
CA ARG A 582 21.51 -24.10 34.06
C ARG A 582 20.04 -24.52 34.08
N ARG A 583 19.23 -24.06 33.10
CA ARG A 583 17.80 -24.36 32.94
C ARG A 583 17.59 -24.97 31.57
N ARG A 584 17.15 -26.21 31.54
CA ARG A 584 16.90 -26.94 30.29
C ARG A 584 15.54 -26.66 29.75
N ARG A 585 15.45 -26.37 28.50
CA ARG A 585 14.19 -26.02 27.84
C ARG A 585 13.83 -27.04 26.77
N ALA A 586 12.63 -27.57 26.87
CA ALA A 586 11.98 -28.30 25.77
C ALA A 586 11.47 -27.28 24.75
N LEU A 587 12.14 -27.14 23.62
CA LEU A 587 11.73 -26.24 22.56
C LEU A 587 10.71 -26.94 21.66
N VAL A 588 9.57 -26.28 21.40
CA VAL A 588 8.43 -26.90 20.71
C VAL A 588 8.02 -26.17 19.42
N GLY A 589 8.61 -25.00 19.16
CA GLY A 589 8.26 -24.19 17.99
C GLY A 589 8.80 -22.77 18.14
N ARG A 590 8.27 -21.84 17.32
CA ARG A 590 8.55 -20.41 17.40
C ARG A 590 7.28 -19.64 17.72
N ALA A 591 7.33 -18.68 18.62
CA ALA A 591 6.17 -17.88 18.99
C ALA A 591 5.79 -16.94 17.84
N VAL A 592 4.48 -16.77 17.62
CA VAL A 592 3.93 -15.77 16.71
C VAL A 592 4.06 -14.40 17.36
N ASP A 593 5.28 -13.86 17.32
CA ASP A 593 5.67 -12.54 17.86
C ASP A 593 6.75 -11.92 16.97
N VAL A 594 7.02 -10.64 17.14
CA VAL A 594 8.09 -9.93 16.41
C VAL A 594 9.43 -10.61 16.69
N GLY A 595 10.16 -10.96 15.61
CA GLY A 595 11.43 -11.69 15.69
C GLY A 595 11.29 -13.19 15.87
N LEU A 596 10.08 -13.75 15.93
CA LEU A 596 9.80 -15.20 16.02
C LEU A 596 10.68 -15.88 17.09
N PRO A 597 10.60 -15.52 18.37
CA PRO A 597 11.44 -16.12 19.39
C PRO A 597 11.10 -17.61 19.58
N SER A 598 12.11 -18.41 19.85
CA SER A 598 11.92 -19.84 20.13
C SER A 598 10.98 -20.03 21.32
N ALA A 599 9.96 -20.83 21.12
CA ALA A 599 8.97 -21.17 22.12
C ALA A 599 9.29 -22.52 22.78
N GLY A 600 9.15 -22.59 24.07
CA GLY A 600 9.41 -23.83 24.81
C GLY A 600 9.14 -23.68 26.29
N PHE A 601 9.29 -24.77 27.02
CA PHE A 601 9.04 -24.90 28.44
C PHE A 601 10.29 -25.34 29.19
N THR A 602 10.54 -24.75 30.36
CA THR A 602 11.67 -25.10 31.20
C THR A 602 11.34 -26.30 32.10
N LEU A 603 12.17 -27.36 32.03
CA LEU A 603 12.05 -28.53 32.85
C LEU A 603 13.03 -28.42 34.03
N GLU A 604 12.49 -28.34 35.25
CA GLU A 604 13.24 -28.22 36.49
C GLU A 604 12.84 -29.37 37.45
N ALA A 605 13.62 -29.59 38.51
CA ALA A 605 13.28 -30.59 39.54
C ALA A 605 12.15 -30.08 40.47
N THR A 606 11.06 -29.59 39.87
CA THR A 606 9.90 -29.02 40.54
C THR A 606 8.63 -29.68 40.04
N PRO A 607 7.58 -29.84 40.91
CA PRO A 607 6.30 -30.40 40.48
C PRO A 607 5.77 -29.72 39.21
N GLY A 608 5.11 -30.45 38.33
CA GLY A 608 4.54 -29.97 37.10
C GLY A 608 5.53 -29.86 35.91
N SER A 609 6.80 -30.23 36.11
CA SER A 609 7.79 -30.15 35.03
C SER A 609 7.66 -31.29 34.00
N HIS A 610 6.49 -31.33 33.34
CA HIS A 610 6.15 -32.26 32.26
C HIS A 610 5.57 -31.49 31.06
N LEU A 611 5.65 -32.11 29.87
CA LEU A 611 5.10 -31.61 28.62
C LEU A 611 4.05 -32.57 28.06
N ALA A 612 2.85 -32.10 27.77
CA ALA A 612 1.85 -32.85 27.00
C ALA A 612 1.48 -32.11 25.70
N VAL A 613 1.48 -32.86 24.61
CA VAL A 613 0.99 -32.43 23.30
C VAL A 613 -0.36 -33.06 23.07
N LEU A 614 -1.36 -32.25 22.66
CA LEU A 614 -2.76 -32.68 22.55
C LEU A 614 -3.31 -32.40 21.16
N GLY A 615 -3.90 -33.41 20.52
CA GLY A 615 -4.50 -33.29 19.18
C GLY A 615 -4.11 -34.45 18.26
N THR A 616 -4.91 -34.64 17.21
CA THR A 616 -4.75 -35.78 16.28
C THR A 616 -3.67 -35.55 15.20
N SER A 617 -3.19 -34.30 15.04
CA SER A 617 -2.19 -33.97 14.03
C SER A 617 -0.87 -34.72 14.26
N PRO A 618 -0.25 -35.33 13.23
CA PRO A 618 1.03 -36.00 13.33
C PRO A 618 2.17 -35.07 13.74
N VAL A 619 2.01 -33.76 13.58
CA VAL A 619 2.93 -32.73 14.11
C VAL A 619 3.20 -32.90 15.62
N GLY A 620 2.29 -33.57 16.37
CA GLY A 620 2.53 -33.93 17.76
C GLY A 620 3.78 -34.75 17.97
N ALA A 621 4.09 -35.67 17.07
CA ALA A 621 5.31 -36.47 17.11
C ALA A 621 6.56 -35.61 16.80
N ASP A 622 6.46 -34.69 15.87
CA ASP A 622 7.57 -33.77 15.53
C ASP A 622 7.90 -32.79 16.66
N ILE A 623 6.88 -32.32 17.38
CA ILE A 623 7.08 -31.50 18.57
C ILE A 623 7.86 -32.29 19.64
N LEU A 624 7.50 -33.56 19.87
CA LEU A 624 8.23 -34.41 20.81
C LEU A 624 9.67 -34.67 20.33
N TYR A 625 9.87 -34.91 19.05
CA TYR A 625 11.21 -34.98 18.46
C TYR A 625 12.04 -33.73 18.76
N ALA A 626 11.52 -32.55 18.41
CA ALA A 626 12.25 -31.30 18.60
C ALA A 626 12.55 -31.02 20.09
N ALA A 627 11.57 -31.21 20.95
CA ALA A 627 11.71 -31.05 22.40
C ALA A 627 12.80 -31.99 22.96
N THR A 628 12.76 -33.26 22.58
CA THR A 628 13.69 -34.29 23.08
C THR A 628 15.09 -34.11 22.52
N ALA A 629 15.25 -33.87 21.20
CA ALA A 629 16.54 -33.60 20.56
C ALA A 629 17.20 -32.33 21.14
N GLY A 630 16.37 -31.29 21.39
CA GLY A 630 16.84 -30.07 22.04
C GLY A 630 17.31 -30.32 23.48
N LEU A 631 16.59 -31.12 24.26
CA LEU A 631 17.00 -31.50 25.63
C LEU A 631 18.28 -32.33 25.62
N ALA A 632 18.44 -33.29 24.72
CA ALA A 632 19.66 -34.10 24.61
C ALA A 632 20.90 -33.21 24.41
N ARG A 633 20.81 -32.19 23.57
CA ARG A 633 21.94 -31.25 23.37
C ARG A 633 22.29 -30.40 24.61
N GLN A 634 21.38 -30.29 25.56
CA GLN A 634 21.55 -29.50 26.76
C GLN A 634 22.13 -30.30 27.95
N HIS A 635 22.43 -31.57 27.74
CA HIS A 635 23.09 -32.44 28.71
C HIS A 635 24.52 -32.76 28.24
N ALA A 636 25.45 -32.91 29.21
CA ALA A 636 26.76 -33.49 28.92
C ALA A 636 26.57 -34.96 28.53
N PRO A 637 27.38 -35.54 27.63
CA PRO A 637 27.27 -36.93 27.23
C PRO A 637 27.14 -37.87 28.44
N ASP A 638 26.34 -38.90 28.33
CA ASP A 638 26.05 -39.91 29.34
C ASP A 638 25.43 -39.41 30.67
N THR A 639 24.99 -38.15 30.76
CA THR A 639 24.36 -37.59 31.98
C THR A 639 22.82 -37.58 31.94
N ALA A 640 22.21 -37.97 30.81
CA ALA A 640 20.77 -38.12 30.67
C ALA A 640 20.41 -39.49 30.08
N ARG A 641 19.24 -39.99 30.46
CA ARG A 641 18.65 -41.24 29.94
C ARG A 641 17.35 -40.91 29.22
N PHE A 642 17.08 -41.58 28.11
CA PHE A 642 15.87 -41.41 27.35
C PHE A 642 15.19 -42.73 27.11
N LEU A 643 13.94 -42.80 27.47
CA LEU A 643 13.04 -43.95 27.22
C LEU A 643 11.98 -43.53 26.21
N LEU A 644 12.00 -44.08 25.01
CA LEU A 644 11.06 -43.79 23.94
C LEU A 644 10.00 -44.92 23.86
N ALA A 645 8.72 -44.53 23.85
CA ALA A 645 7.59 -45.43 23.66
C ALA A 645 6.76 -45.02 22.44
N PRO A 646 7.11 -45.45 21.21
CA PRO A 646 6.27 -45.26 20.04
C PRO A 646 5.09 -46.23 20.08
N LEU A 647 3.90 -45.68 20.40
CA LEU A 647 2.69 -46.51 20.60
C LEU A 647 1.73 -46.44 19.41
N VAL A 648 2.08 -45.69 18.40
CA VAL A 648 1.30 -45.52 17.17
C VAL A 648 2.25 -45.52 15.96
N ALA A 649 1.91 -46.24 14.90
CA ALA A 649 2.74 -46.37 13.70
C ALA A 649 3.03 -44.99 13.01
N ALA A 650 2.10 -44.06 13.12
CA ALA A 650 2.29 -42.69 12.59
C ALA A 650 3.47 -41.90 13.25
N ALA A 651 4.01 -42.42 14.37
CA ALA A 651 5.15 -41.81 15.05
C ALA A 651 6.46 -42.57 14.88
N ASP A 652 6.50 -43.70 14.15
CA ASP A 652 7.70 -44.55 14.05
C ASP A 652 8.89 -43.76 13.48
N ASP A 653 8.70 -43.05 12.38
CA ASP A 653 9.77 -42.23 11.77
C ASP A 653 10.26 -41.09 12.70
N ALA A 654 9.35 -40.50 13.49
CA ALA A 654 9.69 -39.46 14.44
C ALA A 654 10.46 -40.04 15.66
N ALA A 655 10.07 -41.23 16.13
CA ALA A 655 10.75 -41.93 17.19
C ALA A 655 12.16 -42.38 16.79
N ASP A 656 12.32 -42.91 15.57
CA ASP A 656 13.63 -43.27 15.02
C ASP A 656 14.56 -42.06 14.87
N ALA A 657 14.04 -40.94 14.33
CA ALA A 657 14.78 -39.69 14.26
C ALA A 657 15.15 -39.17 15.66
N THR A 658 14.25 -39.34 16.65
CA THR A 658 14.52 -38.96 18.04
C THR A 658 15.65 -39.79 18.63
N ALA A 659 15.61 -41.11 18.47
CA ALA A 659 16.64 -42.04 18.93
C ALA A 659 18.02 -41.71 18.31
N ALA A 660 18.04 -41.43 17.00
CA ALA A 660 19.27 -41.01 16.30
C ALA A 660 19.83 -39.69 16.86
N ALA A 661 18.99 -38.67 17.12
CA ALA A 661 19.39 -37.39 17.67
C ALA A 661 19.92 -37.51 19.10
N ILE A 662 19.33 -38.35 19.95
CA ILE A 662 19.78 -38.65 21.30
C ILE A 662 21.18 -39.32 21.25
N THR A 663 21.32 -40.33 20.40
CA THR A 663 22.60 -41.05 20.23
C THR A 663 23.70 -40.12 19.71
N ALA A 664 23.36 -39.24 18.73
CA ALA A 664 24.31 -38.25 18.23
C ALA A 664 24.75 -37.22 19.28
N ALA A 665 23.91 -36.97 20.29
CA ALA A 665 24.26 -36.12 21.45
C ALA A 665 25.06 -36.88 22.53
N GLY A 666 25.32 -38.17 22.35
CA GLY A 666 26.14 -38.97 23.26
C GLY A 666 25.37 -39.54 24.47
N HIS A 667 24.07 -39.78 24.34
CA HIS A 667 23.25 -40.32 25.42
C HIS A 667 22.71 -41.72 25.11
N SER A 668 22.36 -42.44 26.18
CA SER A 668 21.68 -43.73 26.08
C SER A 668 20.22 -43.54 25.74
N CYS A 669 19.74 -44.29 24.75
CA CYS A 669 18.34 -44.31 24.31
C CYS A 669 17.81 -45.72 24.33
N GLU A 670 16.73 -45.95 25.04
CA GLU A 670 15.99 -47.24 25.09
C GLU A 670 14.63 -47.03 24.38
N THR A 671 14.36 -47.82 23.36
CA THR A 671 13.02 -47.86 22.75
C THR A 671 12.26 -49.09 23.21
N VAL A 672 11.06 -48.86 23.73
CA VAL A 672 10.18 -49.92 24.28
C VAL A 672 8.94 -50.12 23.41
N THR A 673 8.56 -51.37 23.23
CA THR A 673 7.28 -51.71 22.57
C THR A 673 6.08 -51.45 23.52
N ALA A 674 4.88 -51.40 22.97
CA ALA A 674 3.65 -51.26 23.76
C ALA A 674 3.54 -52.32 24.86
N ALA A 675 3.98 -53.56 24.62
CA ALA A 675 3.97 -54.65 25.60
C ALA A 675 4.95 -54.41 26.77
N GLN A 676 6.11 -53.81 26.51
CA GLN A 676 7.13 -53.51 27.53
C GLN A 676 6.81 -52.21 28.29
N PHE A 677 6.07 -51.31 27.68
CA PHE A 677 5.80 -49.98 28.23
C PHE A 677 5.18 -50.02 29.62
N ARG A 678 4.19 -50.89 29.85
CA ARG A 678 3.55 -51.03 31.15
C ARG A 678 4.50 -51.44 32.27
N ALA A 679 5.40 -52.37 32.02
CA ALA A 679 6.40 -52.81 32.97
C ALA A 679 7.42 -51.73 33.31
N ARG A 680 7.96 -51.06 32.26
CA ARG A 680 8.90 -49.97 32.42
C ARG A 680 8.32 -48.74 33.13
N LEU A 681 7.04 -48.43 32.88
CA LEU A 681 6.33 -47.38 33.61
C LEU A 681 6.22 -47.70 35.12
N ALA A 682 5.91 -48.94 35.46
CA ALA A 682 5.85 -49.39 36.87
C ALA A 682 7.22 -49.30 37.57
N GLU A 683 8.31 -49.68 36.88
CA GLU A 683 9.67 -49.52 37.38
C GLU A 683 10.04 -48.06 37.65
N LEU A 684 9.70 -47.17 36.72
CA LEU A 684 9.94 -45.71 36.87
C LEU A 684 9.11 -45.12 38.05
N ALA A 685 7.85 -45.53 38.21
CA ALA A 685 7.04 -45.09 39.34
C ALA A 685 7.57 -45.55 40.69
N GLN A 686 8.06 -46.79 40.77
CA GLN A 686 8.65 -47.33 42.01
C GLN A 686 9.98 -46.63 42.34
N SER A 687 10.83 -46.34 41.36
CA SER A 687 12.07 -45.64 41.56
C SER A 687 11.88 -44.20 42.11
N GLY A 688 10.82 -43.51 41.67
CA GLY A 688 10.44 -42.20 42.21
C GLY A 688 9.92 -42.25 43.66
N ASN A 689 9.32 -43.36 44.09
CA ASN A 689 8.73 -43.52 45.42
C ASN A 689 9.73 -44.07 46.47
N ALA A 690 10.86 -44.63 46.06
CA ALA A 690 11.77 -45.32 46.95
C ALA A 690 12.68 -44.40 47.79
N GLY A 691 12.56 -43.09 47.73
CA GLY A 691 13.34 -42.14 48.55
C GLY A 691 14.89 -42.25 48.36
N SER A 692 15.35 -42.96 47.35
CA SER A 692 16.74 -43.08 46.98
C SER A 692 17.22 -41.74 46.46
N GLU A 693 18.38 -41.23 46.98
CA GLU A 693 19.02 -40.09 46.38
C GLU A 693 19.17 -40.35 44.87
N PRO A 694 19.02 -39.32 44.00
CA PRO A 694 19.10 -39.47 42.57
C PRO A 694 20.52 -39.93 42.19
N THR A 695 20.72 -41.24 42.14
CA THR A 695 22.03 -41.89 41.86
C THR A 695 22.38 -41.92 40.39
N GLY A 696 21.75 -41.10 39.57
CA GLY A 696 22.11 -41.04 38.17
C GLY A 696 21.18 -40.12 37.42
N GLY A 697 21.70 -39.11 36.82
CA GLY A 697 21.26 -38.25 35.74
C GLY A 697 19.74 -38.04 35.57
N THR A 698 19.38 -37.06 34.75
CA THR A 698 17.96 -36.79 34.38
C THR A 698 17.43 -37.89 33.45
N THR A 699 16.22 -38.37 33.68
CA THR A 699 15.51 -39.33 32.82
C THR A 699 14.31 -38.69 32.14
N TYR A 700 14.22 -38.90 30.82
CA TYR A 700 13.10 -38.44 30.00
C TYR A 700 12.29 -39.63 29.48
N LEU A 701 11.03 -39.69 29.85
CA LEU A 701 10.06 -40.64 29.30
C LEU A 701 9.31 -39.95 28.16
N VAL A 702 9.52 -40.41 26.93
CA VAL A 702 8.90 -39.80 25.73
C VAL A 702 7.90 -40.77 25.14
N VAL A 703 6.60 -40.39 25.16
CA VAL A 703 5.49 -41.29 24.78
C VAL A 703 4.75 -40.76 23.58
N PHE A 704 4.88 -41.43 22.46
CA PHE A 704 4.22 -41.04 21.19
C PHE A 704 2.89 -41.79 21.08
N GLY A 705 1.76 -41.06 21.10
CA GLY A 705 0.42 -41.64 21.01
C GLY A 705 -0.03 -42.38 22.27
N ALA A 706 0.14 -41.76 23.45
CA ALA A 706 -0.14 -42.34 24.76
C ALA A 706 -1.56 -42.89 24.89
N ASP A 707 -2.54 -42.30 24.23
CA ASP A 707 -3.93 -42.76 24.18
C ASP A 707 -4.10 -44.17 23.61
N SER A 708 -3.16 -44.66 22.79
CA SER A 708 -3.16 -46.05 22.28
C SER A 708 -2.87 -47.08 23.37
N ALA A 709 -2.23 -46.69 24.47
CA ALA A 709 -1.99 -47.53 25.62
C ALA A 709 -3.10 -47.48 26.68
N SER A 710 -4.18 -46.70 26.45
CA SER A 710 -5.21 -46.48 27.51
C SER A 710 -5.84 -47.75 28.07
N SER A 711 -6.00 -48.81 27.26
CA SER A 711 -6.45 -50.13 27.74
C SER A 711 -5.39 -50.86 28.57
N LEU A 712 -4.12 -50.77 28.19
CA LEU A 712 -3.01 -51.33 28.97
C LEU A 712 -2.82 -50.59 30.29
N LEU A 713 -2.99 -49.27 30.26
CA LEU A 713 -2.91 -48.40 31.43
C LEU A 713 -4.09 -48.63 32.38
N ALA A 714 -5.30 -48.96 31.86
CA ALA A 714 -6.46 -49.26 32.67
C ALA A 714 -6.40 -50.66 33.36
N ALA A 715 -5.62 -51.58 32.82
CA ALA A 715 -5.49 -52.92 33.38
C ALA A 715 -4.75 -52.88 34.73
N SER A 716 -5.35 -53.52 35.75
CA SER A 716 -4.75 -53.68 37.09
C SER A 716 -3.86 -54.93 37.15
N ASP A 717 -2.74 -54.81 37.82
CA ASP A 717 -1.91 -55.95 38.16
C ASP A 717 -2.68 -56.85 39.17
N PRO A 718 -2.82 -58.16 38.93
CA PRO A 718 -3.62 -59.02 39.75
C PRO A 718 -3.05 -59.22 41.17
N THR A 719 -1.77 -58.87 41.40
CA THR A 719 -1.09 -59.05 42.69
C THR A 719 -1.09 -57.75 43.52
N THR A 720 -0.79 -56.63 42.86
CA THR A 720 -0.68 -55.35 43.54
C THR A 720 -1.95 -54.51 43.46
N TYR A 721 -2.91 -54.90 42.62
CA TYR A 721 -4.14 -54.16 42.29
C TYR A 721 -3.90 -52.75 41.70
N ARG A 722 -2.66 -52.41 41.39
CA ARG A 722 -2.28 -51.13 40.77
C ARG A 722 -2.52 -51.19 39.29
N SER A 723 -3.12 -50.16 38.78
CA SER A 723 -3.24 -49.95 37.34
C SER A 723 -2.04 -49.20 36.74
N GLY A 724 -1.86 -49.27 35.47
CA GLY A 724 -0.87 -48.44 34.78
C GLY A 724 -1.16 -46.95 34.87
N ARG A 725 -2.42 -46.55 35.05
CA ARG A 725 -2.80 -45.18 35.35
C ARG A 725 -2.28 -44.70 36.70
N ASP A 726 -2.29 -45.57 37.72
CA ASP A 726 -1.72 -45.22 39.01
C ASP A 726 -0.22 -44.97 38.91
N ASP A 727 0.48 -45.83 38.14
CA ASP A 727 1.92 -45.65 37.94
C ASP A 727 2.23 -44.39 37.12
N LEU A 728 1.43 -44.08 36.10
CA LEU A 728 1.58 -42.83 35.32
C LEU A 728 1.37 -41.61 36.21
N ARG A 729 0.36 -41.62 37.08
CA ARG A 729 0.04 -40.54 38.02
C ARG A 729 1.14 -40.37 39.09
N ASP A 730 1.75 -41.47 39.55
CA ASP A 730 2.91 -41.39 40.42
C ASP A 730 4.12 -40.76 39.74
N VAL A 731 4.38 -41.09 38.46
CA VAL A 731 5.42 -40.46 37.68
C VAL A 731 5.16 -38.94 37.51
N LEU A 732 3.90 -38.56 37.28
CA LEU A 732 3.54 -37.14 37.15
C LEU A 732 3.69 -36.36 38.48
N ALA A 733 3.28 -36.96 39.60
CA ALA A 733 3.29 -36.30 40.89
C ALA A 733 4.71 -36.22 41.50
N ASN A 734 5.48 -37.29 41.39
CA ASN A 734 6.75 -37.44 42.13
C ASN A 734 8.00 -37.36 41.21
N GLY A 735 7.86 -37.66 39.92
CA GLY A 735 8.99 -37.79 39.00
C GLY A 735 9.92 -36.58 38.92
N PRO A 736 9.42 -35.34 38.76
CA PRO A 736 10.28 -34.21 38.59
C PRO A 736 11.27 -33.96 39.72
N THR A 737 10.86 -34.20 40.98
CA THR A 737 11.72 -34.02 42.15
C THR A 737 12.86 -35.03 42.16
N HIS A 738 12.73 -36.14 41.40
CA HIS A 738 13.76 -37.17 41.22
C HIS A 738 14.45 -37.11 39.85
N GLY A 739 14.23 -36.01 39.08
CA GLY A 739 14.79 -35.83 37.74
C GLY A 739 14.13 -36.67 36.66
N LEU A 740 12.91 -37.14 36.85
CA LEU A 740 12.12 -37.87 35.84
C LEU A 740 11.07 -36.95 35.22
N HIS A 741 11.15 -36.73 33.93
CA HIS A 741 10.22 -35.88 33.18
C HIS A 741 9.47 -36.68 32.10
N LEU A 742 8.17 -36.43 31.97
CA LEU A 742 7.34 -37.00 30.92
C LEU A 742 7.17 -35.97 29.78
N LEU A 743 7.38 -36.42 28.56
CA LEU A 743 6.99 -35.75 27.33
C LEU A 743 6.03 -36.67 26.60
N GLY A 744 4.74 -36.32 26.50
CA GLY A 744 3.74 -37.24 25.96
C GLY A 744 2.84 -36.58 24.92
N TRP A 745 2.45 -37.35 23.92
CA TRP A 745 1.47 -36.92 22.92
C TRP A 745 0.21 -37.76 23.03
N TRP A 746 -0.94 -37.12 23.29
CA TRP A 746 -2.28 -37.70 23.28
C TRP A 746 -3.10 -37.14 22.13
N ARG A 747 -3.74 -37.99 21.35
CA ARG A 747 -4.54 -37.56 20.20
C ARG A 747 -5.92 -37.02 20.58
N THR A 748 -6.45 -37.31 21.76
CA THR A 748 -7.76 -36.84 22.25
C THR A 748 -7.69 -36.34 23.68
N LEU A 749 -8.44 -35.28 23.99
CA LEU A 749 -8.51 -34.71 25.34
C LEU A 749 -9.20 -35.67 26.33
N SER A 750 -10.22 -36.42 25.89
CA SER A 750 -10.92 -37.37 26.77
C SER A 750 -9.99 -38.46 27.27
N ARG A 751 -9.17 -39.07 26.41
CA ARG A 751 -8.17 -40.07 26.80
C ARG A 751 -7.09 -39.50 27.71
N PHE A 752 -6.61 -38.30 27.39
CA PHE A 752 -5.69 -37.59 28.26
C PHE A 752 -6.29 -37.42 29.68
N ALA A 753 -7.53 -36.92 29.79
CA ALA A 753 -8.20 -36.74 31.06
C ALA A 753 -8.41 -38.06 31.83
N ASP A 754 -8.76 -39.13 31.13
CA ASP A 754 -8.94 -40.49 31.74
C ASP A 754 -7.60 -41.00 32.30
N ASP A 755 -6.48 -40.85 31.57
CA ASP A 755 -5.21 -41.41 31.98
C ASP A 755 -4.57 -40.63 33.13
N ILE A 756 -4.60 -39.28 33.07
CA ILE A 756 -3.99 -38.43 34.10
C ILE A 756 -4.88 -38.21 35.33
N GLY A 757 -6.22 -38.25 35.18
CA GLY A 757 -7.17 -38.08 36.30
C GLY A 757 -6.96 -36.76 37.05
N SER A 758 -6.90 -36.83 38.38
CA SER A 758 -6.69 -35.65 39.25
C SER A 758 -5.27 -35.03 39.16
N THR A 759 -4.30 -35.72 38.56
CA THR A 759 -2.93 -35.21 38.40
C THR A 759 -2.76 -34.28 37.19
N GLY A 760 -3.84 -33.81 36.57
CA GLY A 760 -3.79 -32.86 35.47
C GLY A 760 -3.09 -31.52 35.78
N GLY A 761 -3.05 -31.14 37.06
CA GLY A 761 -2.29 -29.99 37.56
C GLY A 761 -0.77 -30.18 37.53
N GLU A 762 -0.32 -31.42 37.53
CA GLU A 762 1.10 -31.79 37.53
C GLU A 762 1.74 -31.73 36.13
N ILE A 763 1.01 -31.32 35.10
CA ILE A 763 1.55 -31.04 33.75
C ILE A 763 1.60 -29.55 33.55
N GLY A 764 2.78 -28.97 33.70
CA GLY A 764 3.00 -27.52 33.60
C GLY A 764 2.97 -26.99 32.20
N CYS A 765 3.26 -27.82 31.20
CA CYS A 765 3.26 -27.40 29.77
C CYS A 765 2.29 -28.21 28.94
N LEU A 766 1.37 -27.52 28.25
CA LEU A 766 0.47 -28.11 27.27
C LEU A 766 0.68 -27.45 25.91
N VAL A 767 0.68 -28.25 24.86
CA VAL A 767 0.68 -27.78 23.47
C VAL A 767 -0.58 -28.30 22.81
N ALA A 768 -1.55 -27.43 22.55
CA ALA A 768 -2.79 -27.80 21.88
C ALA A 768 -2.64 -27.59 20.37
N LEU A 769 -2.85 -28.64 19.61
CA LEU A 769 -2.85 -28.64 18.14
C LEU A 769 -4.29 -28.47 17.62
N ASN A 770 -4.77 -29.39 16.80
CA ASN A 770 -6.07 -29.38 16.16
C ASN A 770 -7.22 -29.82 17.10
N LEU A 771 -7.31 -29.22 18.29
CA LEU A 771 -8.41 -29.45 19.21
C LEU A 771 -9.63 -28.56 18.93
N PRO A 772 -10.86 -29.02 19.18
CA PRO A 772 -12.04 -28.15 19.18
C PRO A 772 -11.96 -27.02 20.20
N ALA A 773 -12.62 -25.87 19.90
CA ALA A 773 -12.60 -24.69 20.78
C ALA A 773 -13.09 -25.01 22.23
N ASN A 774 -14.10 -25.84 22.38
CA ASN A 774 -14.63 -26.26 23.70
C ASN A 774 -13.60 -27.04 24.52
N ASP A 775 -12.79 -27.86 23.85
CA ASP A 775 -11.74 -28.64 24.52
C ASP A 775 -10.62 -27.71 25.01
N VAL A 776 -10.22 -26.76 24.17
CA VAL A 776 -9.24 -25.76 24.60
C VAL A 776 -9.79 -24.86 25.69
N GLY A 777 -11.05 -24.46 25.61
CA GLY A 777 -11.74 -23.72 26.68
C GLY A 777 -11.71 -24.48 28.01
N SER A 778 -11.94 -25.79 27.97
CA SER A 778 -11.84 -26.66 29.15
C SER A 778 -10.43 -26.72 29.74
N LEU A 779 -9.40 -26.84 28.87
CA LEU A 779 -8.00 -26.82 29.30
C LEU A 779 -7.57 -25.49 29.95
N LEU A 780 -8.14 -24.39 29.50
CA LEU A 780 -7.83 -23.04 29.96
C LEU A 780 -8.67 -22.61 31.18
N GLY A 781 -9.76 -23.33 31.47
CA GLY A 781 -10.79 -22.87 32.42
C GLY A 781 -11.53 -21.61 31.95
N ASP A 782 -11.50 -21.35 30.64
CA ASP A 782 -12.05 -20.15 30.02
C ASP A 782 -12.77 -20.51 28.72
N TYR A 783 -14.08 -20.72 28.82
CA TYR A 783 -14.95 -21.11 27.71
C TYR A 783 -15.20 -19.94 26.70
N ALA A 784 -14.78 -18.72 27.04
CA ALA A 784 -14.78 -17.58 26.12
C ALA A 784 -13.45 -17.45 25.32
N ALA A 785 -12.54 -18.43 25.47
CA ALA A 785 -11.31 -18.44 24.72
C ALA A 785 -11.59 -18.62 23.22
N ASP A 786 -11.25 -17.62 22.42
CA ASP A 786 -11.40 -17.64 20.98
C ASP A 786 -10.29 -18.49 20.34
N TRP A 787 -10.37 -19.80 20.49
CA TRP A 787 -9.51 -20.74 19.81
C TRP A 787 -10.17 -21.21 18.51
N ARG A 788 -9.45 -21.05 17.40
CA ARG A 788 -9.78 -21.69 16.13
C ARG A 788 -8.55 -22.43 15.64
N TYR A 789 -8.75 -23.70 15.36
CA TYR A 789 -7.70 -24.48 14.72
C TYR A 789 -7.30 -23.83 13.38
N ARG A 790 -5.99 -23.75 13.15
CA ARG A 790 -5.38 -23.34 11.88
C ARG A 790 -4.26 -24.30 11.56
N PRO A 791 -4.11 -24.73 10.29
CA PRO A 791 -2.94 -25.49 9.87
C PRO A 791 -1.65 -24.78 10.30
N ASN A 792 -0.64 -25.56 10.62
CA ASN A 792 0.67 -25.05 11.05
C ASN A 792 0.63 -24.08 12.26
N ARG A 793 -0.36 -24.24 13.17
CA ARG A 793 -0.48 -23.46 14.40
C ARG A 793 -0.76 -24.36 15.59
N ALA A 794 -0.17 -24.00 16.73
CA ALA A 794 -0.44 -24.61 18.01
C ALA A 794 -0.54 -23.57 19.13
N LEU A 795 -1.28 -23.87 20.18
CA LEU A 795 -1.35 -23.05 21.38
C LEU A 795 -0.44 -23.64 22.47
N LEU A 796 0.62 -22.94 22.81
CA LEU A 796 1.45 -23.26 23.98
C LEU A 796 0.83 -22.66 25.23
N ILE A 797 0.62 -23.48 26.24
CA ILE A 797 0.10 -23.11 27.55
C ILE A 797 1.16 -23.48 28.60
N ASP A 798 1.81 -22.45 29.14
CA ASP A 798 2.74 -22.59 30.25
C ASP A 798 2.03 -22.20 31.54
N ARG A 799 1.71 -23.19 32.36
CA ARG A 799 0.98 -23.01 33.62
C ARG A 799 1.87 -22.45 34.73
N HIS A 800 3.18 -22.66 34.69
CA HIS A 800 4.11 -22.13 35.68
C HIS A 800 4.24 -20.61 35.57
N GLU A 801 4.34 -20.11 34.35
CA GLU A 801 4.42 -18.67 34.08
C GLU A 801 3.04 -18.04 33.83
N ASN A 802 1.96 -18.81 33.87
CA ASN A 802 0.61 -18.40 33.48
C ASN A 802 0.59 -17.70 32.09
N ARG A 803 1.34 -18.26 31.14
CA ARG A 803 1.56 -17.70 29.80
C ARG A 803 0.88 -18.54 28.74
N ARG A 804 0.25 -17.87 27.79
CA ARG A 804 -0.32 -18.47 26.59
C ARG A 804 0.34 -17.83 25.38
N ALA A 805 0.73 -18.62 24.39
CA ALA A 805 1.34 -18.14 23.16
C ALA A 805 0.87 -18.97 21.97
N LEU A 806 0.43 -18.28 20.90
CA LEU A 806 0.31 -18.92 19.61
C LEU A 806 1.70 -19.20 19.09
N ILE A 807 1.93 -20.40 18.60
CA ILE A 807 3.23 -20.81 18.05
C ILE A 807 3.07 -21.43 16.67
N VAL A 808 4.11 -21.33 15.86
CA VAL A 808 4.35 -22.20 14.73
C VAL A 808 5.15 -23.39 15.27
N PRO A 809 4.57 -24.59 15.32
CA PRO A 809 5.26 -25.75 15.86
C PRO A 809 6.46 -26.13 15.00
N TYR A 810 7.47 -26.75 15.58
CA TYR A 810 8.52 -27.39 14.81
C TYR A 810 8.01 -28.65 14.13
N VAL A 811 8.38 -28.80 12.87
CA VAL A 811 8.12 -29.98 12.05
C VAL A 811 9.40 -30.52 11.45
N ARG A 812 9.46 -31.80 11.16
CA ARG A 812 10.51 -32.40 10.35
C ARG A 812 10.21 -32.14 8.87
N PRO A 813 11.24 -32.02 8.00
CA PRO A 813 11.02 -31.82 6.57
C PRO A 813 10.09 -32.89 5.96
N GLY A 814 9.07 -32.47 5.21
CA GLY A 814 8.14 -33.36 4.51
C GLY A 814 6.97 -33.92 5.34
N THR A 815 6.77 -33.48 6.58
CA THR A 815 5.67 -33.99 7.44
C THR A 815 4.29 -33.48 7.00
N LEU A 816 4.18 -32.24 6.55
CA LEU A 816 2.89 -31.63 6.16
C LEU A 816 2.42 -32.06 4.77
N ASP A 817 3.32 -32.42 3.86
CA ASP A 817 2.96 -32.95 2.54
C ASP A 817 2.20 -34.30 2.60
N GLN A 818 2.26 -35.00 3.74
CA GLN A 818 1.57 -36.29 3.93
C GLN A 818 0.15 -36.14 4.53
N GLY A 819 -0.24 -34.95 4.95
CA GLY A 819 -1.48 -34.68 5.68
C GLY A 819 -2.67 -34.21 4.83
N ASP A 820 -2.44 -33.66 3.65
CA ASP A 820 -3.51 -33.09 2.81
C ASP A 820 -4.28 -34.13 1.98
N ASP A 821 -3.81 -35.38 1.89
CA ASP A 821 -4.51 -36.48 1.18
C ASP A 821 -5.60 -37.19 2.05
N LEU A 822 -5.88 -36.72 3.28
CA LEU A 822 -6.82 -37.36 4.22
C LEU A 822 -7.90 -36.43 4.79
N ALA A 823 -8.16 -35.25 4.14
CA ALA A 823 -9.24 -34.35 4.57
C ALA A 823 -10.47 -34.42 3.65
#